data_2d19b5eb798164e64ef5adfeb4464049
#
_entry.id   2d19b5eb798164e64ef5adfeb4464049
#
_cell.length_a   1.000
_cell.length_b   1.000
_cell.length_c   1.000
_cell.angle_alpha   90.00
_cell.angle_beta   90.00
_cell.angle_gamma   90.00
#
_symmetry.space_group_name_H-M   'P 1'
#
loop_
_entity.id
_entity.type
_entity.pdbx_description
1 polymer ?
#
loop_
_entity_poly.entity_id
_entity_poly.type
_entity_poly.pdbx_seq_one_letter_code
_entity_poly.pdbx_strand_id
1 'polypeptide(L)'
;MKIKLMLLTMFWCCTSLFGQDYFPENSGVKSKNNNYTAFTNAKIFITPTQVVEQGTLLIQDGKVVQVGTSVTIPKNSVTIDLDGKSIYPSFIDIYSDFGVSKPKRAEGGGRSPQYDATREGFYWNDHIMPENNAISKFKYDDKKAKELRDAGFGVVNSHIQDGIARGTGVLIALNGKADDSKRVIDDKSGHYFSFSRSVASRQSYPTSLMGAMALLRQMYTDADWYAKGNITTKDRSLEALNANKGMVQIIAAGDKGNVLRADGIGDKNGIQYTILGGGDEYETISDIMSTNAKLILPLNFPDAYDVSNPYQALYVSLEDMRHWNQAPANPKILAENGVTFSFTLNGLKSPAKLKGNLQKAITYGLSKTKALEALTTIPAQTLGKANSIGSLQTGRYANFLITSGDIFDKGTTLYENWVQGSKNVINDKDQRDIRGDYDLMAGSESFKLSITGEPGKPKAEVKKDTNKLKSKLTYKDAWMNLSFTQNEKLYRMTGLVKGNTNTIKGRLLLPDGSESSFKATQTKAYTEKEKGKKEAEKPEIVAVTYPNIGYGYSSIPKSEDMLFKNATVWTSEDAGILENTDVLVKGGKISKIGQNLKAGSAKVIDATGKHLTAGVIDEHSHLAALAVNEAGHNSTAEVKMEDVVDPEDIDIYRNLAGGVTSMQLLHGSANPIGGRSAILKLKWGESAQNMIYSNSPKFIKFALGENVKQSNWQSFSRFPQTRMGVEQVFMSYFQRAKEYEVKKKSGKPYRNDEEMETLVEILNGERYISCHSYVQSEINMLMKVADHFGFKVNTFTHILEGYKVADKMAEHGVGGSTFSDWWAYKYEVKDAIPYNAAIMQSQGVTVAINSDDAEMSRRLNQEAAKTIKYGGVSELDAWKMVTINPAKLLHINERVGSIKEGKDADLVLWSDNPLSIYAKAEKTVIEGATYFDLEIDKQQREAIKNERNKLITMMLKEKEGGGKTQAPKNKKKEKFHCNSL
;
A
#
# COMPACT_ATOMS: atom_id res chain seq x y z
N MET A 1 10.53 77.06 -29.25
CA MET A 1 10.18 76.35 -30.46
C MET A 1 10.93 75.03 -30.68
N LYS A 2 12.20 74.91 -30.30
CA LYS A 2 12.99 73.62 -30.47
C LYS A 2 12.52 72.44 -29.60
N ILE A 3 12.00 72.69 -28.38
CA ILE A 3 11.53 71.63 -27.49
C ILE A 3 10.17 71.04 -27.90
N LYS A 4 9.27 71.84 -28.50
CA LYS A 4 8.00 71.39 -29.01
C LYS A 4 8.14 70.52 -30.29
N LEU A 5 9.19 70.80 -31.08
CA LEU A 5 9.46 70.03 -32.31
C LEU A 5 10.08 68.65 -31.94
N MET A 6 10.90 68.62 -30.88
CA MET A 6 11.52 67.38 -30.39
C MET A 6 10.50 66.46 -29.72
N LEU A 7 9.48 66.96 -29.01
CA LEU A 7 8.39 66.22 -28.46
C LEU A 7 7.41 65.73 -29.58
N LEU A 8 7.24 66.44 -30.64
CA LEU A 8 6.39 66.02 -31.74
C LEU A 8 7.07 64.93 -32.63
N THR A 9 8.42 64.98 -32.77
CA THR A 9 9.16 63.86 -33.40
C THR A 9 9.28 62.65 -32.55
N MET A 10 9.33 62.79 -31.23
CA MET A 10 9.31 61.65 -30.26
C MET A 10 7.95 60.95 -30.21
N PHE A 11 6.85 61.72 -30.37
CA PHE A 11 5.48 61.16 -30.45
C PHE A 11 5.23 60.43 -31.77
N TRP A 12 5.83 60.90 -32.87
CA TRP A 12 5.74 60.28 -34.19
C TRP A 12 6.60 59.02 -34.32
N CYS A 13 7.74 58.93 -33.62
CA CYS A 13 8.53 57.69 -33.51
C CYS A 13 7.89 56.62 -32.64
N CYS A 14 7.02 57.00 -31.69
CA CYS A 14 6.31 56.00 -30.86
C CYS A 14 5.08 55.40 -31.57
N THR A 15 4.55 55.99 -32.61
CA THR A 15 3.43 55.46 -33.40
C THR A 15 3.85 54.48 -34.51
N SER A 16 5.16 54.38 -34.79
CA SER A 16 5.69 53.47 -35.82
C SER A 16 6.34 52.19 -35.24
N LEU A 17 6.08 51.89 -33.93
CA LEU A 17 6.51 50.64 -33.30
C LEU A 17 5.44 49.53 -33.30
N PHE A 18 4.38 49.68 -34.08
CA PHE A 18 3.63 48.52 -34.49
C PHE A 18 4.42 47.87 -35.64
N GLY A 19 5.25 46.94 -35.33
CA GLY A 19 5.91 46.09 -36.31
C GLY A 19 4.85 45.55 -37.25
N GLN A 20 4.92 45.98 -38.55
CA GLN A 20 4.12 45.26 -39.55
C GLN A 20 4.52 43.81 -39.49
N ASP A 21 3.54 42.94 -39.43
CA ASP A 21 3.76 41.49 -39.61
C ASP A 21 4.52 41.37 -40.95
N TYR A 22 5.80 40.97 -40.86
CA TYR A 22 6.71 40.89 -41.99
C TYR A 22 6.19 39.96 -43.11
N PHE A 23 5.35 39.03 -42.71
CA PHE A 23 4.60 38.17 -43.62
C PHE A 23 3.09 38.39 -43.43
N PRO A 24 2.38 38.98 -44.36
CA PRO A 24 0.94 39.05 -44.32
C PRO A 24 0.37 37.63 -44.27
N GLU A 25 -0.65 37.43 -43.44
CA GLU A 25 -1.35 36.16 -43.38
C GLU A 25 -1.80 35.72 -44.77
N ASN A 26 -1.46 34.48 -45.17
CA ASN A 26 -1.80 33.91 -46.46
C ASN A 26 -3.29 34.06 -46.75
N SER A 27 -3.63 34.67 -47.85
CA SER A 27 -4.99 34.73 -48.41
C SER A 27 -6.04 35.40 -47.49
N GLY A 28 -5.64 36.24 -46.54
CA GLY A 28 -6.56 36.90 -45.64
C GLY A 28 -7.30 35.94 -44.69
N VAL A 29 -6.87 34.68 -44.61
CA VAL A 29 -7.40 33.70 -43.63
C VAL A 29 -6.81 34.05 -42.27
N LYS A 30 -7.65 34.36 -41.31
CA LYS A 30 -7.22 34.67 -39.96
C LYS A 30 -6.59 33.41 -39.31
N SER A 31 -5.39 33.54 -38.72
CA SER A 31 -4.68 32.50 -38.04
C SER A 31 -5.38 32.05 -36.74
N LYS A 32 -6.26 32.85 -36.16
CA LYS A 32 -7.08 32.56 -34.98
C LYS A 32 -8.53 32.37 -35.37
N ASN A 33 -9.08 31.21 -35.00
CA ASN A 33 -10.51 30.97 -35.00
C ASN A 33 -11.14 31.72 -33.81
N ASN A 34 -11.63 32.93 -34.07
CA ASN A 34 -12.32 33.76 -33.07
C ASN A 34 -13.79 33.36 -32.88
N ASN A 35 -14.25 32.29 -33.51
CA ASN A 35 -15.62 31.88 -33.44
C ASN A 35 -15.87 31.20 -32.08
N TYR A 36 -16.97 31.67 -31.46
CA TYR A 36 -17.49 30.96 -30.29
C TYR A 36 -18.16 29.65 -30.71
N THR A 37 -18.09 28.65 -29.82
CA THR A 37 -18.91 27.43 -29.95
C THR A 37 -19.86 27.37 -28.79
N ALA A 38 -21.15 27.28 -29.04
CA ALA A 38 -22.21 27.17 -28.07
C ALA A 38 -22.84 25.77 -28.10
N PHE A 39 -22.87 25.07 -26.99
CA PHE A 39 -23.54 23.80 -26.80
C PHE A 39 -24.84 24.07 -26.06
N THR A 40 -25.97 23.92 -26.75
CA THR A 40 -27.31 24.28 -26.24
C THR A 40 -28.13 23.04 -25.88
N ASN A 41 -29.22 23.24 -25.14
CA ASN A 41 -30.17 22.20 -24.75
C ASN A 41 -29.50 20.99 -24.04
N ALA A 42 -28.58 21.26 -23.12
CA ALA A 42 -27.82 20.23 -22.40
C ALA A 42 -28.08 20.26 -20.91
N LYS A 43 -28.03 19.08 -20.28
CA LYS A 43 -27.85 18.97 -18.83
C LYS A 43 -26.35 19.15 -18.53
N ILE A 44 -25.97 20.17 -17.77
CA ILE A 44 -24.56 20.54 -17.59
C ILE A 44 -24.16 20.42 -16.12
N PHE A 45 -23.19 19.57 -15.86
CA PHE A 45 -22.49 19.48 -14.57
C PHE A 45 -21.33 20.46 -14.59
N ILE A 46 -21.57 21.69 -14.08
CA ILE A 46 -20.51 22.71 -13.95
C ILE A 46 -19.45 22.23 -12.97
N THR A 47 -19.91 21.74 -11.82
CA THR A 47 -19.16 20.97 -10.84
C THR A 47 -19.98 19.70 -10.47
N PRO A 48 -19.45 18.75 -9.72
CA PRO A 48 -20.22 17.58 -9.27
C PRO A 48 -21.50 17.93 -8.49
N THR A 49 -21.53 19.06 -7.83
CA THR A 49 -22.65 19.54 -7.00
C THR A 49 -23.47 20.68 -7.63
N GLN A 50 -22.95 21.36 -8.65
CA GLN A 50 -23.62 22.44 -9.36
C GLN A 50 -24.05 21.97 -10.75
N VAL A 51 -25.35 21.70 -10.92
CA VAL A 51 -25.93 21.16 -12.14
C VAL A 51 -26.95 22.12 -12.73
N VAL A 52 -26.92 22.30 -14.03
CA VAL A 52 -27.92 23.04 -14.82
C VAL A 52 -28.67 22.00 -15.67
N GLU A 53 -29.98 21.84 -15.41
CA GLU A 53 -30.78 20.79 -16.05
C GLU A 53 -30.99 21.03 -17.55
N GLN A 54 -31.13 22.29 -17.96
CA GLN A 54 -31.24 22.70 -19.36
C GLN A 54 -30.48 24.01 -19.56
N GLY A 55 -29.28 23.90 -20.09
CA GLY A 55 -28.38 25.05 -20.20
C GLY A 55 -27.60 25.11 -21.48
N THR A 56 -26.74 26.14 -21.52
CA THR A 56 -25.80 26.39 -22.60
C THR A 56 -24.40 26.51 -22.05
N LEU A 57 -23.43 25.83 -22.67
CA LEU A 57 -21.98 25.99 -22.46
C LEU A 57 -21.40 26.74 -23.66
N LEU A 58 -20.82 27.91 -23.42
CA LEU A 58 -20.15 28.75 -24.44
C LEU A 58 -18.66 28.64 -24.24
N ILE A 59 -17.93 28.28 -25.29
CA ILE A 59 -16.46 28.18 -25.27
C ILE A 59 -15.84 29.02 -26.38
N GLN A 60 -14.60 29.49 -26.13
CA GLN A 60 -13.75 30.19 -27.12
C GLN A 60 -12.29 29.94 -26.77
N ASP A 61 -11.44 29.76 -27.75
CA ASP A 61 -9.97 29.58 -27.59
C ASP A 61 -9.57 28.52 -26.55
N GLY A 62 -10.32 27.42 -26.50
CA GLY A 62 -10.08 26.32 -25.58
C GLY A 62 -10.49 26.55 -24.13
N LYS A 63 -11.22 27.64 -23.86
CA LYS A 63 -11.70 28.00 -22.52
C LYS A 63 -13.21 28.16 -22.47
N VAL A 64 -13.77 27.95 -21.28
CA VAL A 64 -15.17 28.26 -20.96
C VAL A 64 -15.33 29.77 -20.82
N VAL A 65 -16.20 30.36 -21.64
CA VAL A 65 -16.52 31.78 -21.58
C VAL A 65 -17.72 32.05 -20.68
N GLN A 66 -18.78 31.27 -20.86
CA GLN A 66 -19.99 31.37 -20.05
C GLN A 66 -20.71 30.02 -20.00
N VAL A 67 -21.38 29.73 -18.87
CA VAL A 67 -22.20 28.52 -18.69
C VAL A 67 -23.41 28.85 -17.80
N GLY A 68 -24.57 28.32 -18.15
CA GLY A 68 -25.80 28.52 -17.37
C GLY A 68 -27.05 28.39 -18.21
N THR A 69 -28.18 28.83 -17.63
CA THR A 69 -29.52 28.86 -18.30
C THR A 69 -29.69 30.09 -19.22
N SER A 70 -29.04 31.20 -18.88
CA SER A 70 -29.14 32.47 -19.58
C SER A 70 -27.78 32.89 -20.14
N VAL A 71 -27.36 32.25 -21.22
CA VAL A 71 -26.08 32.51 -21.88
C VAL A 71 -26.35 33.31 -23.15
N THR A 72 -25.69 34.45 -23.29
CA THR A 72 -25.76 35.25 -24.53
C THR A 72 -24.82 34.67 -25.57
N ILE A 73 -25.38 34.11 -26.62
CA ILE A 73 -24.63 33.52 -27.73
C ILE A 73 -24.23 34.63 -28.73
N PRO A 74 -22.95 34.94 -28.91
CA PRO A 74 -22.50 35.97 -29.84
C PRO A 74 -22.89 35.65 -31.32
N LYS A 75 -23.10 36.68 -32.11
CA LYS A 75 -23.28 36.50 -33.58
C LYS A 75 -22.03 35.79 -34.13
N ASN A 76 -22.23 34.93 -35.13
CA ASN A 76 -21.17 34.11 -35.75
C ASN A 76 -20.63 32.97 -34.87
N SER A 77 -21.32 32.58 -33.81
CA SER A 77 -21.02 31.37 -33.02
C SER A 77 -21.42 30.11 -33.78
N VAL A 78 -20.65 29.06 -33.64
CA VAL A 78 -21.08 27.72 -34.02
C VAL A 78 -22.00 27.20 -32.94
N THR A 79 -23.26 26.92 -33.26
CA THR A 79 -24.23 26.36 -32.30
C THR A 79 -24.41 24.87 -32.56
N ILE A 80 -24.26 24.09 -31.50
CA ILE A 80 -24.45 22.63 -31.48
C ILE A 80 -25.58 22.33 -30.48
N ASP A 81 -26.73 21.89 -30.98
CA ASP A 81 -27.84 21.46 -30.14
C ASP A 81 -27.56 20.02 -29.65
N LEU A 82 -27.62 19.83 -28.36
CA LEU A 82 -27.35 18.55 -27.72
C LEU A 82 -28.62 17.76 -27.41
N ASP A 83 -29.80 18.33 -27.64
CA ASP A 83 -31.07 17.60 -27.52
C ASP A 83 -31.18 16.80 -26.22
N GLY A 84 -30.96 17.48 -25.08
CA GLY A 84 -31.08 16.87 -23.73
C GLY A 84 -29.89 16.00 -23.28
N LYS A 85 -28.81 15.87 -24.08
CA LYS A 85 -27.62 15.12 -23.68
C LYS A 85 -26.90 15.82 -22.53
N SER A 86 -26.08 15.05 -21.79
CA SER A 86 -25.37 15.55 -20.63
C SER A 86 -23.93 15.96 -20.92
N ILE A 87 -23.48 17.04 -20.29
CA ILE A 87 -22.10 17.55 -20.31
C ILE A 87 -21.50 17.37 -18.92
N TYR A 88 -20.32 16.75 -18.83
CA TYR A 88 -19.53 16.59 -17.60
C TYR A 88 -18.13 17.18 -17.77
N PRO A 89 -17.45 17.68 -16.72
CA PRO A 89 -16.02 17.94 -16.80
C PRO A 89 -15.27 16.66 -17.17
N SER A 90 -14.24 16.75 -18.03
CA SER A 90 -13.37 15.59 -18.31
C SER A 90 -12.62 15.16 -17.07
N PHE A 91 -12.33 13.86 -16.94
CA PHE A 91 -11.64 13.29 -15.81
C PHE A 91 -10.15 13.67 -15.77
N ILE A 92 -9.58 13.64 -14.58
CA ILE A 92 -8.18 13.93 -14.29
C ILE A 92 -7.56 12.69 -13.62
N ASP A 93 -6.50 12.14 -14.20
CA ASP A 93 -5.67 11.14 -13.53
C ASP A 93 -4.49 11.82 -12.86
N ILE A 94 -4.46 11.79 -11.53
CA ILE A 94 -3.45 12.46 -10.72
C ILE A 94 -2.13 11.67 -10.61
N TYR A 95 -2.14 10.38 -10.96
CA TYR A 95 -0.99 9.50 -10.81
C TYR A 95 -0.80 8.61 -12.05
N SER A 96 -0.07 9.11 -13.04
CA SER A 96 0.10 8.51 -14.35
C SER A 96 1.58 8.39 -14.75
N ASP A 97 1.86 7.51 -15.71
CA ASP A 97 3.15 7.41 -16.42
C ASP A 97 3.00 7.75 -17.92
N PHE A 98 1.89 8.36 -18.30
CA PHE A 98 1.61 8.71 -19.69
C PHE A 98 2.72 9.58 -20.30
N GLY A 99 3.26 9.13 -21.41
CA GLY A 99 4.29 9.87 -22.16
C GLY A 99 5.66 9.91 -21.48
N VAL A 100 5.81 9.33 -20.28
CA VAL A 100 7.10 9.30 -19.57
C VAL A 100 7.60 7.86 -19.52
N SER A 101 8.74 7.62 -20.15
CA SER A 101 9.31 6.26 -20.20
C SER A 101 9.96 5.89 -18.87
N LYS A 102 9.72 4.65 -18.43
CA LYS A 102 10.47 4.06 -17.31
C LYS A 102 11.93 3.88 -17.72
N PRO A 103 12.90 4.08 -16.80
CA PRO A 103 14.29 3.80 -17.08
C PRO A 103 14.49 2.30 -17.35
N LYS A 104 15.49 1.98 -18.14
CA LYS A 104 15.90 0.59 -18.35
C LYS A 104 16.53 0.05 -17.06
N ARG A 105 16.33 -1.25 -16.81
CA ARG A 105 17.04 -1.94 -15.72
C ARG A 105 18.54 -1.88 -15.99
N ALA A 106 19.31 -1.57 -14.93
CA ALA A 106 20.78 -1.60 -15.00
C ALA A 106 21.27 -2.99 -15.40
N GLU A 107 22.17 -3.05 -16.38
CA GLU A 107 22.79 -4.28 -16.84
C GLU A 107 23.98 -4.66 -15.95
N GLY A 108 24.27 -5.96 -15.82
CA GLY A 108 25.42 -6.52 -15.11
C GLY A 108 25.03 -7.56 -14.06
N GLY A 109 25.91 -8.54 -13.82
CA GLY A 109 25.77 -9.57 -12.79
C GLY A 109 26.44 -9.16 -11.48
N GLY A 110 25.99 -9.75 -10.35
CA GLY A 110 26.54 -9.50 -9.03
C GLY A 110 25.93 -8.27 -8.33
N ARG A 111 26.26 -8.11 -7.06
CA ARG A 111 25.84 -6.95 -6.25
C ARG A 111 26.80 -5.79 -6.46
N SER A 112 26.28 -4.60 -6.56
CA SER A 112 27.13 -3.39 -6.52
C SER A 112 27.65 -3.15 -5.11
N PRO A 113 28.83 -2.52 -4.96
CA PRO A 113 29.26 -1.98 -3.70
C PRO A 113 28.19 -1.04 -3.13
N GLN A 114 28.02 -1.09 -1.83
CA GLN A 114 26.95 -0.35 -1.15
C GLN A 114 27.10 1.19 -1.24
N TYR A 115 28.32 1.69 -1.31
CA TYR A 115 28.65 3.12 -1.33
C TYR A 115 29.11 3.63 -2.70
N ASP A 116 28.93 2.84 -3.73
CA ASP A 116 29.34 3.23 -5.08
C ASP A 116 28.29 4.14 -5.72
N ALA A 117 28.37 5.43 -5.40
CA ALA A 117 27.58 6.45 -6.07
C ALA A 117 28.09 6.62 -7.52
N THR A 118 27.20 6.42 -8.48
CA THR A 118 27.55 6.52 -9.89
C THR A 118 27.39 7.94 -10.46
N ARG A 119 26.86 8.88 -9.64
CA ARG A 119 26.52 10.23 -10.06
C ARG A 119 27.28 11.29 -9.27
N GLU A 120 28.33 11.88 -9.87
CA GLU A 120 29.08 12.95 -9.26
C GLU A 120 28.26 14.25 -9.16
N GLY A 121 28.31 14.90 -8.00
CA GLY A 121 27.54 16.12 -7.70
C GLY A 121 26.06 15.91 -7.39
N PHE A 122 25.67 14.68 -7.09
CA PHE A 122 24.34 14.29 -6.66
C PHE A 122 24.41 13.54 -5.31
N TYR A 123 23.23 13.26 -4.74
CA TYR A 123 23.17 12.52 -3.47
C TYR A 123 23.84 11.15 -3.60
N TRP A 124 24.49 10.72 -2.53
CA TRP A 124 25.32 9.50 -2.49
C TRP A 124 24.55 8.21 -2.83
N ASN A 125 23.23 8.22 -2.62
CA ASN A 125 22.37 7.08 -2.94
C ASN A 125 21.63 7.30 -4.25
N ASP A 126 21.83 6.39 -5.21
CA ASP A 126 21.29 6.49 -6.58
C ASP A 126 19.78 6.28 -6.66
N HIS A 127 19.12 5.82 -5.60
CA HIS A 127 17.66 5.68 -5.54
C HIS A 127 16.96 7.00 -5.15
N ILE A 128 17.74 8.02 -4.79
CA ILE A 128 17.29 9.36 -4.41
C ILE A 128 17.57 10.32 -5.59
N MET A 129 16.53 10.64 -6.34
CA MET A 129 16.63 11.46 -7.57
C MET A 129 15.59 12.59 -7.61
N PRO A 130 15.51 13.46 -6.58
CA PRO A 130 14.53 14.56 -6.54
C PRO A 130 14.75 15.60 -7.63
N GLU A 131 15.94 15.63 -8.25
CA GLU A 131 16.29 16.50 -9.39
C GLU A 131 15.68 16.04 -10.71
N ASN A 132 15.15 14.83 -10.80
CA ASN A 132 14.48 14.37 -12.00
C ASN A 132 13.26 15.24 -12.30
N ASN A 133 13.09 15.56 -13.59
CA ASN A 133 11.97 16.36 -14.06
C ASN A 133 11.27 15.63 -15.20
N ALA A 134 10.02 15.23 -14.99
CA ALA A 134 9.27 14.42 -15.96
C ALA A 134 9.13 15.11 -17.33
N ILE A 135 9.06 16.45 -17.37
CA ILE A 135 8.96 17.18 -18.64
C ILE A 135 10.15 16.91 -19.55
N SER A 136 11.35 16.70 -19.01
CA SER A 136 12.56 16.42 -19.80
C SER A 136 12.53 15.06 -20.51
N LYS A 137 11.67 14.14 -20.06
CA LYS A 137 11.48 12.79 -20.60
C LYS A 137 10.15 12.63 -21.32
N PHE A 138 9.31 13.66 -21.29
CA PHE A 138 7.95 13.58 -21.83
C PHE A 138 7.97 13.48 -23.36
N LYS A 139 7.17 12.54 -23.88
CA LYS A 139 6.86 12.40 -25.31
C LYS A 139 5.38 12.05 -25.45
N TYR A 140 4.63 12.88 -26.17
CA TYR A 140 3.22 12.63 -26.38
C TYR A 140 3.01 11.37 -27.24
N ASP A 141 2.19 10.45 -26.75
CA ASP A 141 1.77 9.22 -27.45
C ASP A 141 0.28 9.33 -27.77
N ASP A 142 -0.06 9.64 -29.02
CA ASP A 142 -1.46 9.86 -29.44
C ASP A 142 -2.32 8.61 -29.31
N LYS A 143 -1.76 7.42 -29.49
CA LYS A 143 -2.49 6.15 -29.33
C LYS A 143 -2.92 5.93 -27.87
N LYS A 144 -1.99 6.07 -26.94
CA LYS A 144 -2.29 5.99 -25.50
C LYS A 144 -3.20 7.13 -25.04
N ALA A 145 -2.97 8.35 -25.54
CA ALA A 145 -3.84 9.48 -25.27
C ALA A 145 -5.28 9.22 -25.74
N LYS A 146 -5.44 8.59 -26.91
CA LYS A 146 -6.77 8.18 -27.39
C LYS A 146 -7.44 7.18 -26.43
N GLU A 147 -6.72 6.17 -25.95
CA GLU A 147 -7.26 5.19 -25.00
C GLU A 147 -7.74 5.88 -23.70
N LEU A 148 -6.99 6.88 -23.22
CA LEU A 148 -7.34 7.66 -22.04
C LEU A 148 -8.55 8.58 -22.32
N ARG A 149 -8.57 9.26 -23.48
CA ARG A 149 -9.73 10.09 -23.88
C ARG A 149 -11.00 9.27 -24.03
N ASP A 150 -10.89 8.05 -24.58
CA ASP A 150 -12.01 7.14 -24.75
C ASP A 150 -12.58 6.67 -23.38
N ALA A 151 -11.76 6.67 -22.32
CA ALA A 151 -12.16 6.41 -20.94
C ALA A 151 -12.67 7.66 -20.18
N GLY A 152 -12.67 8.84 -20.83
CA GLY A 152 -13.18 10.10 -20.26
C GLY A 152 -12.12 11.04 -19.70
N PHE A 153 -10.82 10.70 -19.74
CA PHE A 153 -9.77 11.59 -19.23
C PHE A 153 -9.46 12.70 -20.23
N GLY A 154 -9.35 13.92 -19.70
CA GLY A 154 -8.90 15.10 -20.44
C GLY A 154 -7.51 15.57 -20.02
N VAL A 155 -7.12 15.22 -18.79
CA VAL A 155 -5.85 15.65 -18.18
C VAL A 155 -5.23 14.50 -17.40
N VAL A 156 -3.91 14.40 -17.45
CA VAL A 156 -3.13 13.44 -16.68
C VAL A 156 -1.93 14.12 -16.01
N ASN A 157 -1.57 13.69 -14.81
CA ASN A 157 -0.37 14.10 -14.11
C ASN A 157 0.67 12.98 -14.15
N SER A 158 1.68 13.12 -14.97
CA SER A 158 2.65 12.08 -15.28
C SER A 158 3.99 12.32 -14.59
N HIS A 159 4.62 11.25 -14.13
CA HIS A 159 5.94 11.29 -13.51
C HIS A 159 6.75 10.02 -13.81
N ILE A 160 8.04 10.05 -13.52
CA ILE A 160 8.93 8.88 -13.63
C ILE A 160 8.63 7.96 -12.45
N GLN A 161 8.01 6.79 -12.69
CA GLN A 161 7.64 5.84 -11.63
C GLN A 161 8.81 4.90 -11.27
N ASP A 162 9.94 5.49 -10.85
CA ASP A 162 11.15 4.75 -10.51
C ASP A 162 11.96 5.48 -9.43
N GLY A 163 12.48 4.73 -8.44
CA GLY A 163 13.26 5.28 -7.34
C GLY A 163 12.45 5.64 -6.09
N ILE A 164 13.15 5.96 -5.02
CA ILE A 164 12.59 6.33 -3.71
C ILE A 164 12.17 7.81 -3.72
N ALA A 165 13.06 8.73 -4.08
CA ALA A 165 12.69 10.10 -4.46
C ALA A 165 12.76 10.20 -6.00
N ARG A 166 11.63 10.50 -6.62
CA ARG A 166 11.42 10.32 -8.06
C ARG A 166 11.50 11.63 -8.88
N GLY A 167 11.51 12.77 -8.16
CA GLY A 167 11.47 14.09 -8.78
C GLY A 167 10.07 14.59 -9.10
N THR A 168 9.99 15.56 -10.03
CA THR A 168 8.75 16.28 -10.30
C THR A 168 7.93 15.68 -11.43
N GLY A 169 6.61 15.85 -11.35
CA GLY A 169 5.65 15.46 -12.37
C GLY A 169 5.44 16.56 -13.43
N VAL A 170 4.67 16.22 -14.45
CA VAL A 170 4.21 17.12 -15.51
C VAL A 170 2.70 16.94 -15.74
N LEU A 171 1.95 18.04 -15.74
CA LEU A 171 0.49 18.03 -15.93
C LEU A 171 0.17 18.30 -17.40
N ILE A 172 -0.49 17.34 -18.04
CA ILE A 172 -0.70 17.31 -19.50
C ILE A 172 -2.18 17.27 -19.84
N ALA A 173 -2.63 18.16 -20.73
CA ALA A 173 -3.90 18.01 -21.42
C ALA A 173 -3.75 16.98 -22.57
N LEU A 174 -4.67 16.03 -22.65
CA LEU A 174 -4.66 14.97 -23.68
C LEU A 174 -5.16 15.48 -25.04
N ASN A 175 -4.70 16.65 -25.45
CA ASN A 175 -5.08 17.30 -26.70
C ASN A 175 -4.18 16.86 -27.87
N GLY A 176 -4.67 15.94 -28.70
CA GLY A 176 -3.92 15.42 -29.84
C GLY A 176 -3.68 16.43 -30.97
N LYS A 177 -4.41 17.56 -31.00
CA LYS A 177 -4.31 18.59 -32.02
C LYS A 177 -3.43 19.77 -31.61
N ALA A 178 -3.02 19.86 -30.36
CA ALA A 178 -2.14 20.89 -29.85
C ALA A 178 -0.66 20.48 -29.96
N ASP A 179 0.23 21.44 -29.97
CA ASP A 179 1.65 21.23 -29.67
C ASP A 179 1.92 21.14 -28.16
N ASP A 180 3.15 20.79 -27.79
CA ASP A 180 3.49 20.61 -26.38
C ASP A 180 3.41 21.92 -25.59
N SER A 181 3.62 23.06 -26.19
CA SER A 181 3.52 24.38 -25.54
C SER A 181 2.11 24.69 -25.04
N LYS A 182 1.08 24.08 -25.64
CA LYS A 182 -0.32 24.28 -25.28
C LYS A 182 -0.85 23.11 -24.40
N ARG A 183 -0.36 21.89 -24.66
CA ARG A 183 -0.84 20.73 -23.87
C ARG A 183 -0.21 20.62 -22.50
N VAL A 184 1.01 21.15 -22.29
CA VAL A 184 1.62 21.23 -20.96
C VAL A 184 0.93 22.32 -20.16
N ILE A 185 0.19 21.92 -19.12
CA ILE A 185 -0.50 22.82 -18.21
C ILE A 185 0.44 23.28 -17.10
N ASP A 186 1.31 22.38 -16.64
CA ASP A 186 2.34 22.64 -15.63
C ASP A 186 3.53 21.71 -15.86
N ASP A 187 4.72 22.26 -15.94
CA ASP A 187 5.96 21.52 -16.16
C ASP A 187 6.57 20.94 -14.87
N LYS A 188 6.05 21.38 -13.70
CA LYS A 188 6.43 20.90 -12.35
C LYS A 188 5.20 20.76 -11.46
N SER A 189 4.49 19.66 -11.60
CA SER A 189 3.19 19.42 -10.99
C SER A 189 3.23 18.37 -9.87
N GLY A 190 3.89 18.66 -8.78
CA GLY A 190 4.05 17.76 -7.64
C GLY A 190 5.41 17.08 -7.60
N HIS A 191 5.77 16.59 -6.41
CA HIS A 191 7.03 15.91 -6.12
C HIS A 191 6.73 14.49 -5.62
N TYR A 192 7.36 13.48 -6.22
CA TYR A 192 6.96 12.09 -6.10
C TYR A 192 7.96 11.23 -5.34
N PHE A 193 7.45 10.34 -4.50
CA PHE A 193 8.21 9.41 -3.66
C PHE A 193 7.63 8.01 -3.67
N SER A 194 8.41 7.03 -3.18
CA SER A 194 7.95 5.68 -2.87
C SER A 194 8.93 4.98 -1.94
N PHE A 195 8.60 3.75 -1.53
CA PHE A 195 9.52 2.85 -0.83
C PHE A 195 10.31 1.93 -1.79
N SER A 196 10.15 2.08 -3.10
CA SER A 196 10.76 1.18 -4.09
C SER A 196 12.06 1.74 -4.64
N ARG A 197 13.08 0.88 -4.73
CA ARG A 197 14.37 1.22 -5.34
C ARG A 197 14.23 1.51 -6.82
N SER A 198 15.17 2.30 -7.36
CA SER A 198 15.32 2.46 -8.81
C SER A 198 15.83 1.18 -9.46
N VAL A 199 15.21 0.80 -10.57
CA VAL A 199 15.69 -0.30 -11.41
C VAL A 199 16.93 0.09 -12.24
N ALA A 200 17.22 1.37 -12.36
CA ALA A 200 18.36 1.90 -13.11
C ALA A 200 19.67 1.86 -12.32
N SER A 201 19.63 1.64 -11.00
CA SER A 201 20.81 1.53 -10.16
C SER A 201 21.06 0.10 -9.72
N ARG A 202 22.34 -0.25 -9.59
CA ARG A 202 22.82 -1.51 -9.00
C ARG A 202 23.24 -1.35 -7.54
N GLN A 203 23.20 -0.14 -6.99
CA GLN A 203 23.57 0.12 -5.60
C GLN A 203 22.74 -0.78 -4.66
N SER A 204 23.40 -1.43 -3.70
CA SER A 204 22.75 -2.48 -2.90
C SER A 204 21.82 -1.92 -1.81
N TYR A 205 22.18 -0.80 -1.21
CA TYR A 205 21.36 -0.19 -0.16
C TYR A 205 20.31 0.78 -0.74
N PRO A 206 19.04 0.74 -0.25
CA PRO A 206 18.48 -0.17 0.73
C PRO A 206 18.01 -1.50 0.10
N THR A 207 17.97 -2.60 0.87
CA THR A 207 17.44 -3.89 0.42
C THR A 207 16.02 -4.17 0.91
N SER A 208 15.57 -3.43 1.91
CA SER A 208 14.31 -3.65 2.63
C SER A 208 13.45 -2.38 2.75
N LEU A 209 12.20 -2.56 3.18
CA LEU A 209 11.29 -1.46 3.51
C LEU A 209 11.86 -0.58 4.63
N MET A 210 12.39 -1.17 5.71
CA MET A 210 12.99 -0.40 6.82
C MET A 210 14.20 0.41 6.38
N GLY A 211 15.01 -0.13 5.46
CA GLY A 211 16.12 0.61 4.86
C GLY A 211 15.66 1.76 3.98
N ALA A 212 14.60 1.58 3.18
CA ALA A 212 14.01 2.66 2.38
C ALA A 212 13.46 3.79 3.27
N MET A 213 12.82 3.44 4.38
CA MET A 213 12.32 4.41 5.37
C MET A 213 13.45 5.15 6.09
N ALA A 214 14.51 4.45 6.48
CA ALA A 214 15.69 5.05 7.09
C ALA A 214 16.39 6.02 6.10
N LEU A 215 16.53 5.61 4.84
CA LEU A 215 17.10 6.46 3.79
C LEU A 215 16.28 7.73 3.55
N LEU A 216 14.94 7.64 3.57
CA LEU A 216 14.08 8.82 3.46
C LEU A 216 14.28 9.78 4.64
N ARG A 217 14.34 9.26 5.88
CA ARG A 217 14.62 10.09 7.07
C ARG A 217 15.97 10.78 6.97
N GLN A 218 17.03 10.04 6.62
CA GLN A 218 18.37 10.62 6.46
C GLN A 218 18.40 11.65 5.33
N MET A 219 17.73 11.40 4.20
CA MET A 219 17.64 12.34 3.08
C MET A 219 17.04 13.70 3.52
N TYR A 220 15.94 13.69 4.29
CA TYR A 220 15.35 14.94 4.79
C TYR A 220 16.27 15.66 5.80
N THR A 221 16.91 14.91 6.67
CA THR A 221 17.89 15.44 7.62
C THR A 221 19.07 16.08 6.89
N ASP A 222 19.57 15.43 5.83
CA ASP A 222 20.67 15.94 5.01
C ASP A 222 20.24 17.17 4.20
N ALA A 223 19.00 17.23 3.72
CA ALA A 223 18.48 18.39 2.99
C ALA A 223 18.37 19.62 3.89
N ASP A 224 17.90 19.44 5.13
CA ASP A 224 17.86 20.53 6.12
C ASP A 224 19.26 20.99 6.54
N TRP A 225 20.22 20.05 6.65
CA TRP A 225 21.62 20.37 6.89
C TRP A 225 22.22 21.19 5.72
N TYR A 226 21.97 20.75 4.48
CA TYR A 226 22.44 21.43 3.28
C TYR A 226 21.87 22.84 3.15
N ALA A 227 20.59 23.04 3.45
CA ALA A 227 19.92 24.33 3.40
C ALA A 227 20.52 25.38 4.35
N LYS A 228 21.14 24.94 5.46
CA LYS A 228 21.85 25.84 6.41
C LYS A 228 23.18 26.38 5.89
N GLY A 229 23.62 26.00 4.69
CA GLY A 229 24.84 26.49 4.06
C GLY A 229 26.13 25.98 4.70
N ASN A 230 26.09 24.90 5.48
CA ASN A 230 27.25 24.35 6.18
C ASN A 230 28.13 23.42 5.33
N ILE A 231 27.76 23.24 4.06
CA ILE A 231 28.42 22.32 3.12
C ILE A 231 29.07 23.12 2.01
N THR A 232 30.34 22.84 1.71
CA THR A 232 31.08 23.47 0.61
C THR A 232 30.92 22.76 -0.72
N THR A 233 30.49 21.51 -0.70
CA THR A 233 30.30 20.69 -1.92
C THR A 233 28.87 20.81 -2.42
N LYS A 234 28.71 21.02 -3.74
CA LYS A 234 27.41 21.13 -4.37
C LYS A 234 26.75 19.75 -4.50
N ASP A 235 25.50 19.64 -4.02
CA ASP A 235 24.63 18.46 -4.18
C ASP A 235 23.33 18.89 -4.89
N ARG A 236 23.18 18.49 -6.15
CA ARG A 236 22.03 18.87 -6.97
C ARG A 236 20.74 18.19 -6.53
N SER A 237 20.84 17.01 -5.92
CA SER A 237 19.66 16.29 -5.42
C SER A 237 19.10 17.02 -4.20
N LEU A 238 19.93 17.40 -3.25
CA LEU A 238 19.51 18.17 -2.06
C LEU A 238 19.00 19.57 -2.42
N GLU A 239 19.62 20.24 -3.41
CA GLU A 239 19.10 21.51 -3.95
C GLU A 239 17.68 21.33 -4.50
N ALA A 240 17.46 20.30 -5.33
CA ALA A 240 16.17 20.05 -5.93
C ALA A 240 15.12 19.67 -4.88
N LEU A 241 15.48 18.84 -3.88
CA LEU A 241 14.60 18.47 -2.78
C LEU A 241 14.10 19.71 -2.02
N ASN A 242 15.02 20.61 -1.66
CA ASN A 242 14.69 21.85 -0.97
C ASN A 242 13.87 22.81 -1.83
N ALA A 243 14.19 22.93 -3.12
CA ALA A 243 13.43 23.77 -4.04
C ALA A 243 11.99 23.28 -4.28
N ASN A 244 11.77 21.97 -4.22
CA ASN A 244 10.47 21.35 -4.46
C ASN A 244 9.64 21.15 -3.18
N LYS A 245 10.15 21.55 -2.00
CA LYS A 245 9.50 21.34 -0.70
C LYS A 245 8.10 21.95 -0.58
N GLY A 246 7.85 23.08 -1.27
CA GLY A 246 6.55 23.76 -1.31
C GLY A 246 5.52 23.17 -2.29
N MET A 247 5.87 22.16 -3.07
CA MET A 247 4.95 21.50 -3.99
C MET A 247 4.09 20.47 -3.25
N VAL A 248 3.00 19.99 -3.88
CA VAL A 248 2.30 18.82 -3.36
C VAL A 248 3.26 17.63 -3.36
N GLN A 249 3.42 16.99 -2.20
CA GLN A 249 4.28 15.82 -2.01
C GLN A 249 3.42 14.56 -2.15
N ILE A 250 3.75 13.68 -3.08
CA ILE A 250 2.95 12.48 -3.40
C ILE A 250 3.82 11.24 -3.17
N ILE A 251 3.38 10.33 -2.31
CA ILE A 251 4.09 9.08 -2.04
C ILE A 251 3.26 7.86 -2.43
N ALA A 252 3.89 6.92 -3.13
CA ALA A 252 3.28 5.62 -3.43
C ALA A 252 3.55 4.65 -2.29
N ALA A 253 2.52 4.35 -1.51
CA ALA A 253 2.57 3.43 -0.37
C ALA A 253 2.12 2.01 -0.75
N GLY A 254 0.94 1.85 -1.32
CA GLY A 254 0.43 0.59 -1.86
C GLY A 254 -0.61 -0.08 -0.97
N ASP A 255 -0.35 -0.35 0.30
CA ASP A 255 -1.29 -0.97 1.24
C ASP A 255 -1.56 -0.06 2.45
N LYS A 256 -2.60 -0.38 3.23
CA LYS A 256 -3.01 0.37 4.43
C LYS A 256 -1.88 0.59 5.44
N GLY A 257 -1.07 -0.46 5.68
CA GLY A 257 0.05 -0.37 6.61
C GLY A 257 1.13 0.59 6.13
N ASN A 258 1.44 0.57 4.84
CA ASN A 258 2.40 1.50 4.24
C ASN A 258 1.84 2.93 4.11
N VAL A 259 0.51 3.11 4.02
CA VAL A 259 -0.12 4.44 4.13
C VAL A 259 0.22 5.07 5.49
N LEU A 260 0.04 4.31 6.58
CA LEU A 260 0.38 4.78 7.94
C LEU A 260 1.88 5.05 8.11
N ARG A 261 2.75 4.20 7.53
CA ARG A 261 4.21 4.40 7.55
C ARG A 261 4.64 5.66 6.79
N ALA A 262 4.04 5.90 5.62
CA ALA A 262 4.32 7.08 4.83
C ALA A 262 3.93 8.37 5.56
N ASP A 263 2.74 8.38 6.17
CA ASP A 263 2.27 9.48 6.99
C ASP A 263 3.21 9.77 8.16
N GLY A 264 3.58 8.74 8.93
CA GLY A 264 4.51 8.88 10.06
C GLY A 264 5.93 9.37 9.68
N ILE A 265 6.39 9.12 8.44
CA ILE A 265 7.63 9.75 7.93
C ILE A 265 7.37 11.22 7.62
N GLY A 266 6.23 11.53 6.99
CA GLY A 266 5.85 12.90 6.66
C GLY A 266 5.73 13.77 7.91
N ASP A 267 5.00 13.33 8.91
CA ASP A 267 4.78 14.04 10.18
C ASP A 267 6.09 14.45 10.86
N LYS A 268 7.05 13.51 10.95
CA LYS A 268 8.37 13.78 11.54
C LYS A 268 9.18 14.83 10.79
N ASN A 269 8.89 15.05 9.51
CA ASN A 269 9.60 16.00 8.64
C ASN A 269 8.74 17.22 8.27
N GLY A 270 7.56 17.38 8.89
CA GLY A 270 6.65 18.49 8.62
C GLY A 270 6.05 18.47 7.21
N ILE A 271 5.84 17.28 6.65
CA ILE A 271 5.32 17.07 5.29
C ILE A 271 4.00 16.32 5.36
N GLN A 272 2.92 16.93 4.88
CA GLN A 272 1.67 16.24 4.65
C GLN A 272 1.67 15.60 3.26
N TYR A 273 1.84 14.30 3.18
CA TYR A 273 1.77 13.58 1.92
C TYR A 273 0.34 13.46 1.39
N THR A 274 0.21 13.47 0.06
CA THR A 274 -0.90 12.84 -0.65
C THR A 274 -0.47 11.41 -0.98
N ILE A 275 -1.22 10.39 -0.54
CA ILE A 275 -0.73 9.02 -0.49
C ILE A 275 -1.49 8.13 -1.48
N LEU A 276 -0.75 7.46 -2.39
CA LEU A 276 -1.31 6.39 -3.21
C LEU A 276 -1.46 5.14 -2.36
N GLY A 277 -2.71 4.74 -2.10
CA GLY A 277 -3.07 3.56 -1.32
C GLY A 277 -3.25 2.30 -2.16
N GLY A 278 -3.74 1.24 -1.52
CA GLY A 278 -3.90 -0.09 -2.09
C GLY A 278 -5.35 -0.50 -2.41
N GLY A 279 -6.32 0.15 -1.80
CA GLY A 279 -7.73 -0.22 -1.89
C GLY A 279 -8.23 -1.05 -0.70
N ASP A 280 -7.42 -1.18 0.35
CA ASP A 280 -7.64 -1.93 1.59
C ASP A 280 -7.79 -1.03 2.83
N GLU A 281 -7.87 0.28 2.65
CA GLU A 281 -7.90 1.30 3.72
C GLU A 281 -9.12 1.13 4.65
N TYR A 282 -10.20 0.53 4.14
CA TYR A 282 -11.43 0.25 4.91
C TYR A 282 -11.19 -0.67 6.13
N GLU A 283 -10.13 -1.46 6.13
CA GLU A 283 -9.83 -2.41 7.18
C GLU A 283 -9.34 -1.73 8.48
N THR A 284 -8.73 -0.55 8.37
CA THR A 284 -8.22 0.24 9.50
C THR A 284 -8.69 1.70 9.41
N ILE A 285 -9.97 1.90 9.16
CA ILE A 285 -10.52 3.23 8.82
C ILE A 285 -10.20 4.29 9.87
N SER A 286 -10.21 3.94 11.17
CA SER A 286 -9.91 4.88 12.26
C SER A 286 -8.47 5.42 12.17
N ASP A 287 -7.51 4.55 11.88
CA ASP A 287 -6.10 4.92 11.76
C ASP A 287 -5.87 5.75 10.48
N ILE A 288 -6.53 5.37 9.38
CA ILE A 288 -6.49 6.15 8.13
C ILE A 288 -7.06 7.56 8.34
N MET A 289 -8.15 7.71 9.07
CA MET A 289 -8.70 9.03 9.40
C MET A 289 -7.72 9.88 10.21
N SER A 290 -6.97 9.28 11.13
CA SER A 290 -6.02 10.00 11.97
C SER A 290 -4.86 10.62 11.19
N THR A 291 -4.54 10.11 10.00
CA THR A 291 -3.47 10.65 9.13
C THR A 291 -3.81 12.02 8.54
N ASN A 292 -5.09 12.39 8.44
CA ASN A 292 -5.56 13.55 7.69
C ASN A 292 -5.05 13.62 6.24
N ALA A 293 -4.46 12.55 5.71
CA ALA A 293 -3.90 12.48 4.38
C ALA A 293 -4.98 12.47 3.30
N LYS A 294 -4.71 13.14 2.18
CA LYS A 294 -5.48 12.92 0.95
C LYS A 294 -5.00 11.63 0.31
N LEU A 295 -5.94 10.79 -0.13
CA LEU A 295 -5.60 9.53 -0.77
C LEU A 295 -5.73 9.60 -2.29
N ILE A 296 -4.95 8.76 -2.96
CA ILE A 296 -5.11 8.42 -4.37
C ILE A 296 -5.47 6.93 -4.40
N LEU A 297 -6.66 6.61 -4.90
CA LEU A 297 -7.19 5.25 -4.85
C LEU A 297 -7.16 4.58 -6.23
N PRO A 298 -6.49 3.45 -6.38
CA PRO A 298 -6.64 2.63 -7.57
C PRO A 298 -8.01 1.95 -7.57
N LEU A 299 -8.74 2.05 -8.67
CA LEU A 299 -10.03 1.34 -8.84
C LEU A 299 -9.79 -0.09 -9.36
N ASN A 300 -8.93 -0.84 -8.69
CA ASN A 300 -8.55 -2.18 -9.08
C ASN A 300 -9.11 -3.21 -8.09
N PHE A 301 -10.35 -3.63 -8.31
CA PHE A 301 -11.00 -4.65 -7.46
C PHE A 301 -10.65 -6.06 -7.91
N PRO A 302 -10.42 -7.01 -7.00
CA PRO A 302 -10.12 -8.38 -7.35
C PRO A 302 -11.32 -9.07 -8.04
N ASP A 303 -11.03 -9.92 -9.03
CA ASP A 303 -12.00 -10.85 -9.59
C ASP A 303 -12.27 -11.98 -8.57
N ALA A 304 -13.47 -12.60 -8.58
CA ALA A 304 -13.77 -13.75 -7.74
C ALA A 304 -12.78 -14.89 -8.00
N TYR A 305 -12.49 -15.69 -7.00
CA TYR A 305 -11.70 -16.91 -7.21
C TYR A 305 -12.56 -18.02 -7.80
N ASP A 306 -11.98 -18.82 -8.70
CA ASP A 306 -12.61 -20.05 -9.17
C ASP A 306 -12.52 -21.14 -8.10
N VAL A 307 -13.54 -21.18 -7.26
CA VAL A 307 -13.63 -22.13 -6.14
C VAL A 307 -14.49 -23.36 -6.47
N SER A 308 -14.71 -23.65 -7.76
CA SER A 308 -15.50 -24.81 -8.21
C SER A 308 -14.88 -26.15 -7.82
N ASN A 309 -13.54 -26.20 -7.73
CA ASN A 309 -12.82 -27.36 -7.22
C ASN A 309 -12.61 -27.19 -5.69
N PRO A 310 -13.18 -28.08 -4.84
CA PRO A 310 -13.08 -27.96 -3.38
C PRO A 310 -11.62 -27.99 -2.86
N TYR A 311 -10.73 -28.74 -3.50
CA TYR A 311 -9.33 -28.81 -3.11
C TYR A 311 -8.58 -27.51 -3.46
N GLN A 312 -8.86 -26.90 -4.61
CA GLN A 312 -8.27 -25.62 -4.98
C GLN A 312 -8.80 -24.48 -4.12
N ALA A 313 -10.06 -24.56 -3.69
CA ALA A 313 -10.66 -23.58 -2.77
C ALA A 313 -9.90 -23.49 -1.44
N LEU A 314 -9.18 -24.55 -1.01
CA LEU A 314 -8.35 -24.53 0.19
C LEU A 314 -7.15 -23.58 0.08
N TYR A 315 -6.69 -23.28 -1.15
CA TYR A 315 -5.57 -22.34 -1.37
C TYR A 315 -5.98 -20.86 -1.29
N VAL A 316 -7.29 -20.57 -1.23
CA VAL A 316 -7.76 -19.19 -1.05
C VAL A 316 -7.90 -18.92 0.44
N SER A 317 -7.17 -17.95 0.98
CA SER A 317 -7.30 -17.56 2.37
C SER A 317 -8.66 -16.89 2.65
N LEU A 318 -9.09 -16.85 3.91
CA LEU A 318 -10.29 -16.09 4.30
C LEU A 318 -10.11 -14.59 4.03
N GLU A 319 -8.90 -14.08 4.26
CA GLU A 319 -8.48 -12.71 3.92
C GLU A 319 -8.73 -12.38 2.43
N ASP A 320 -8.23 -13.23 1.52
CA ASP A 320 -8.44 -13.07 0.08
C ASP A 320 -9.94 -13.09 -0.30
N MET A 321 -10.74 -13.95 0.36
CA MET A 321 -12.18 -14.01 0.14
C MET A 321 -12.90 -12.76 0.64
N ARG A 322 -12.53 -12.27 1.82
CA ARG A 322 -13.05 -11.03 2.41
C ARG A 322 -12.68 -9.84 1.52
N HIS A 323 -11.41 -9.71 1.13
CA HIS A 323 -10.94 -8.63 0.28
C HIS A 323 -11.70 -8.57 -1.05
N TRP A 324 -11.98 -9.72 -1.70
CA TRP A 324 -12.84 -9.75 -2.89
C TRP A 324 -14.24 -9.18 -2.63
N ASN A 325 -14.84 -9.51 -1.50
CA ASN A 325 -16.19 -9.07 -1.14
C ASN A 325 -16.25 -7.60 -0.68
N GLN A 326 -15.27 -7.17 0.10
CA GLN A 326 -15.27 -5.89 0.81
C GLN A 326 -14.63 -4.74 0.02
N ALA A 327 -13.55 -4.99 -0.75
CA ALA A 327 -12.77 -3.93 -1.41
C ALA A 327 -13.60 -2.99 -2.30
N PRO A 328 -14.66 -3.43 -3.01
CA PRO A 328 -15.49 -2.50 -3.78
C PRO A 328 -16.22 -1.46 -2.92
N ALA A 329 -16.38 -1.70 -1.60
CA ALA A 329 -16.98 -0.74 -0.67
C ALA A 329 -15.97 0.27 -0.12
N ASN A 330 -14.66 0.09 -0.30
CA ASN A 330 -13.63 0.99 0.23
C ASN A 330 -13.88 2.47 -0.08
N PRO A 331 -14.18 2.88 -1.32
CA PRO A 331 -14.44 4.30 -1.62
C PRO A 331 -15.66 4.86 -0.89
N LYS A 332 -16.71 4.04 -0.67
CA LYS A 332 -17.89 4.41 0.14
C LYS A 332 -17.49 4.65 1.58
N ILE A 333 -16.78 3.68 2.19
CA ILE A 333 -16.40 3.75 3.61
C ILE A 333 -15.52 4.97 3.87
N LEU A 334 -14.54 5.24 3.01
CA LEU A 334 -13.70 6.43 3.09
C LEU A 334 -14.52 7.71 2.97
N ALA A 335 -15.47 7.78 2.03
CA ALA A 335 -16.33 8.95 1.84
C ALA A 335 -17.22 9.22 3.04
N GLU A 336 -17.83 8.19 3.63
CA GLU A 336 -18.70 8.27 4.81
C GLU A 336 -17.94 8.71 6.06
N ASN A 337 -16.62 8.44 6.11
CA ASN A 337 -15.73 8.85 7.19
C ASN A 337 -14.96 10.14 6.89
N GLY A 338 -15.36 10.90 5.86
CA GLY A 338 -14.80 12.23 5.58
C GLY A 338 -13.41 12.22 4.95
N VAL A 339 -12.85 11.06 4.59
CA VAL A 339 -11.54 10.99 3.95
C VAL A 339 -11.62 11.53 2.52
N THR A 340 -10.71 12.44 2.18
CA THR A 340 -10.63 13.02 0.83
C THR A 340 -9.78 12.13 -0.07
N PHE A 341 -10.32 11.76 -1.25
CA PHE A 341 -9.56 10.93 -2.19
C PHE A 341 -9.82 11.29 -3.66
N SER A 342 -8.84 10.99 -4.51
CA SER A 342 -8.91 11.01 -5.97
C SER A 342 -8.80 9.60 -6.51
N PHE A 343 -9.41 9.32 -7.67
CA PHE A 343 -9.20 8.05 -8.36
C PHE A 343 -8.04 8.12 -9.36
N THR A 344 -7.40 6.99 -9.58
CA THR A 344 -6.34 6.82 -10.60
C THR A 344 -6.54 5.55 -11.42
N LEU A 345 -5.98 5.54 -12.64
CA LEU A 345 -5.87 4.34 -13.48
C LEU A 345 -4.69 3.45 -13.11
N ASN A 346 -3.84 3.88 -12.18
CA ASN A 346 -2.70 3.07 -11.74
C ASN A 346 -3.17 1.69 -11.26
N GLY A 347 -2.47 0.64 -11.70
CA GLY A 347 -2.85 -0.75 -11.40
C GLY A 347 -3.95 -1.35 -12.27
N LEU A 348 -4.70 -0.56 -13.05
CA LEU A 348 -5.68 -1.09 -14.00
C LEU A 348 -5.01 -1.65 -15.25
N LYS A 349 -5.42 -2.85 -15.67
CA LYS A 349 -4.90 -3.48 -16.91
C LYS A 349 -5.22 -2.71 -18.19
N SER A 350 -6.27 -1.89 -18.18
CA SER A 350 -6.72 -1.06 -19.29
C SER A 350 -7.63 0.05 -18.82
N PRO A 351 -7.53 1.29 -19.37
CA PRO A 351 -8.45 2.39 -19.06
C PRO A 351 -9.93 2.05 -19.28
N ALA A 352 -10.23 1.16 -20.23
CA ALA A 352 -11.60 0.72 -20.53
C ALA A 352 -12.31 0.03 -19.35
N LYS A 353 -11.57 -0.48 -18.35
CA LYS A 353 -12.16 -1.09 -17.15
C LYS A 353 -12.71 -0.07 -16.15
N LEU A 354 -12.30 1.20 -16.26
CA LEU A 354 -12.69 2.25 -15.32
C LEU A 354 -14.21 2.32 -15.11
N LYS A 355 -14.98 2.39 -16.20
CA LYS A 355 -16.45 2.50 -16.12
C LYS A 355 -17.08 1.35 -15.33
N GLY A 356 -16.67 0.11 -15.60
CA GLY A 356 -17.18 -1.06 -14.89
C GLY A 356 -16.84 -1.06 -13.40
N ASN A 357 -15.61 -0.65 -13.05
CA ASN A 357 -15.17 -0.60 -11.66
C ASN A 357 -15.83 0.56 -10.90
N LEU A 358 -16.04 1.72 -11.53
CA LEU A 358 -16.84 2.82 -10.95
C LEU A 358 -18.28 2.37 -10.68
N GLN A 359 -18.93 1.68 -11.64
CA GLN A 359 -20.26 1.13 -11.45
C GLN A 359 -20.31 0.12 -10.31
N LYS A 360 -19.27 -0.71 -10.16
CA LYS A 360 -19.15 -1.64 -9.03
C LYS A 360 -19.08 -0.88 -7.71
N ALA A 361 -18.21 0.13 -7.58
CA ALA A 361 -18.11 0.95 -6.36
C ALA A 361 -19.44 1.66 -6.02
N ILE A 362 -20.15 2.18 -7.05
CA ILE A 362 -21.47 2.81 -6.86
C ILE A 362 -22.51 1.78 -6.42
N THR A 363 -22.51 0.56 -6.97
CA THR A 363 -23.38 -0.53 -6.55
C THR A 363 -23.13 -0.90 -5.08
N TYR A 364 -21.88 -0.79 -4.62
CA TYR A 364 -21.49 -1.00 -3.22
C TYR A 364 -21.71 0.25 -2.32
N GLY A 365 -22.33 1.30 -2.86
CA GLY A 365 -22.85 2.42 -2.10
C GLY A 365 -22.10 3.75 -2.22
N LEU A 366 -21.07 3.86 -3.07
CA LEU A 366 -20.44 5.14 -3.36
C LEU A 366 -21.43 6.07 -4.06
N SER A 367 -21.60 7.31 -3.61
CA SER A 367 -22.45 8.27 -4.30
C SER A 367 -21.87 8.69 -5.65
N LYS A 368 -22.72 8.89 -6.64
CA LYS A 368 -22.32 9.36 -7.99
C LYS A 368 -21.63 10.73 -7.93
N THR A 369 -22.09 11.59 -7.03
CA THR A 369 -21.46 12.92 -6.80
C THR A 369 -20.03 12.75 -6.31
N LYS A 370 -19.79 11.91 -5.29
CA LYS A 370 -18.44 11.66 -4.77
C LYS A 370 -17.53 11.00 -5.80
N ALA A 371 -18.06 10.07 -6.60
CA ALA A 371 -17.31 9.48 -7.72
C ALA A 371 -16.87 10.55 -8.73
N LEU A 372 -17.73 11.50 -9.08
CA LEU A 372 -17.38 12.60 -9.98
C LEU A 372 -16.40 13.59 -9.35
N GLU A 373 -16.55 13.91 -8.04
CA GLU A 373 -15.58 14.72 -7.30
C GLU A 373 -14.19 14.12 -7.34
N ALA A 374 -14.09 12.83 -7.06
CA ALA A 374 -12.82 12.09 -7.04
C ALA A 374 -12.12 11.99 -8.41
N LEU A 375 -12.86 12.20 -9.50
CA LEU A 375 -12.34 12.21 -10.88
C LEU A 375 -12.10 13.61 -11.44
N THR A 376 -12.58 14.68 -10.79
CA THR A 376 -12.58 16.04 -11.36
C THR A 376 -12.07 17.09 -10.38
N THR A 377 -12.89 17.53 -9.44
CA THR A 377 -12.60 18.67 -8.54
C THR A 377 -11.53 18.35 -7.51
N ILE A 378 -11.53 17.16 -6.91
CA ILE A 378 -10.56 16.80 -5.88
C ILE A 378 -9.13 16.69 -6.47
N PRO A 379 -8.85 15.97 -7.58
CA PRO A 379 -7.51 15.95 -8.16
C PRO A 379 -7.04 17.34 -8.62
N ALA A 380 -7.94 18.18 -9.15
CA ALA A 380 -7.61 19.56 -9.52
C ALA A 380 -7.20 20.42 -8.32
N GLN A 381 -7.93 20.29 -7.20
CA GLN A 381 -7.62 20.97 -5.93
C GLN A 381 -6.30 20.45 -5.33
N THR A 382 -6.10 19.14 -5.33
CA THR A 382 -4.88 18.52 -4.79
C THR A 382 -3.64 18.99 -5.50
N LEU A 383 -3.71 19.14 -6.84
CA LEU A 383 -2.62 19.68 -7.66
C LEU A 383 -2.52 21.22 -7.61
N GLY A 384 -3.39 21.93 -6.88
CA GLY A 384 -3.42 23.40 -6.86
C GLY A 384 -3.85 24.03 -8.18
N LYS A 385 -4.54 23.28 -9.06
CA LYS A 385 -4.94 23.71 -10.41
C LYS A 385 -6.46 23.88 -10.58
N ALA A 386 -7.20 23.96 -9.49
CA ALA A 386 -8.65 24.15 -9.51
C ALA A 386 -9.11 25.40 -10.28
N ASN A 387 -8.23 26.37 -10.47
CA ASN A 387 -8.51 27.57 -11.29
C ASN A 387 -8.39 27.34 -12.81
N SER A 388 -7.92 26.18 -13.25
CA SER A 388 -7.69 25.86 -14.66
C SER A 388 -8.46 24.62 -15.14
N ILE A 389 -8.60 23.60 -14.30
CA ILE A 389 -9.17 22.29 -14.63
C ILE A 389 -10.13 21.78 -13.56
N GLY A 390 -10.84 20.69 -13.84
CA GLY A 390 -11.71 19.99 -12.90
C GLY A 390 -13.13 20.50 -12.80
N SER A 391 -13.48 21.61 -13.49
CA SER A 391 -14.85 22.14 -13.57
C SER A 391 -15.08 22.89 -14.88
N LEU A 392 -16.34 23.24 -15.15
CA LEU A 392 -16.75 24.03 -16.34
C LEU A 392 -17.08 25.48 -15.98
N GLN A 393 -16.51 26.00 -14.90
CA GLN A 393 -16.64 27.40 -14.53
C GLN A 393 -15.92 28.30 -15.57
N THR A 394 -16.39 29.54 -15.70
CA THR A 394 -15.79 30.55 -16.57
C THR A 394 -14.29 30.71 -16.35
N GLY A 395 -13.53 30.81 -17.43
CA GLY A 395 -12.07 30.96 -17.45
C GLY A 395 -11.28 29.64 -17.43
N ARG A 396 -11.90 28.52 -17.07
CA ARG A 396 -11.29 27.18 -17.05
C ARG A 396 -11.07 26.66 -18.46
N TYR A 397 -10.15 25.71 -18.65
CA TYR A 397 -10.05 24.99 -19.92
C TYR A 397 -11.36 24.27 -20.26
N ALA A 398 -11.75 24.33 -21.52
CA ALA A 398 -12.93 23.62 -22.04
C ALA A 398 -12.60 22.13 -22.21
N ASN A 399 -12.52 21.44 -21.06
CA ASN A 399 -12.29 20.00 -20.94
C ASN A 399 -13.59 19.34 -20.48
N PHE A 400 -14.34 18.73 -21.42
CA PHE A 400 -15.65 18.17 -21.09
C PHE A 400 -16.03 16.95 -21.94
N LEU A 401 -16.93 16.15 -21.39
CA LEU A 401 -17.50 14.95 -21.96
C LEU A 401 -18.94 15.21 -22.39
N ILE A 402 -19.35 14.65 -23.51
CA ILE A 402 -20.76 14.63 -23.93
C ILE A 402 -21.25 13.18 -23.90
N THR A 403 -22.33 12.93 -23.15
CA THR A 403 -22.89 11.60 -22.90
C THR A 403 -24.37 11.53 -23.23
N SER A 404 -24.89 10.33 -23.50
CA SER A 404 -26.33 10.11 -23.78
C SER A 404 -27.23 10.30 -22.54
N GLY A 405 -26.65 10.35 -21.33
CA GLY A 405 -27.34 10.45 -20.07
C GLY A 405 -26.36 10.45 -18.90
N ASP A 406 -26.74 9.90 -17.75
CA ASP A 406 -25.87 9.84 -16.60
C ASP A 406 -24.62 8.97 -16.90
N ILE A 407 -23.42 9.55 -16.76
CA ILE A 407 -22.14 8.93 -17.14
C ILE A 407 -21.87 7.62 -16.37
N PHE A 408 -22.42 7.47 -15.17
CA PHE A 408 -22.26 6.28 -14.34
C PHE A 408 -23.25 5.16 -14.65
N ASP A 409 -24.29 5.42 -15.42
CA ASP A 409 -25.28 4.40 -15.78
C ASP A 409 -24.75 3.43 -16.84
N LYS A 410 -25.13 2.15 -16.70
CA LYS A 410 -24.62 1.06 -17.55
C LYS A 410 -24.89 1.29 -19.04
N GLY A 411 -26.07 1.79 -19.38
CA GLY A 411 -26.51 2.03 -20.77
C GLY A 411 -25.98 3.31 -21.39
N THR A 412 -25.31 4.20 -20.63
CA THR A 412 -24.88 5.50 -21.13
C THR A 412 -23.70 5.36 -22.09
N THR A 413 -23.81 6.02 -23.24
CA THR A 413 -22.77 6.14 -24.25
C THR A 413 -22.01 7.45 -24.07
N LEU A 414 -20.68 7.39 -24.03
CA LEU A 414 -19.79 8.55 -24.13
C LEU A 414 -19.56 8.87 -25.62
N TYR A 415 -20.07 10.00 -26.07
CA TYR A 415 -19.99 10.41 -27.47
C TYR A 415 -18.70 11.14 -27.80
N GLU A 416 -18.39 12.17 -27.03
CA GLU A 416 -17.28 13.07 -27.32
C GLU A 416 -16.53 13.42 -26.07
N ASN A 417 -15.22 13.57 -26.19
CA ASN A 417 -14.35 14.17 -25.17
C ASN A 417 -13.67 15.40 -25.78
N TRP A 418 -14.02 16.58 -25.29
CA TRP A 418 -13.42 17.85 -25.69
C TRP A 418 -12.28 18.18 -24.74
N VAL A 419 -11.09 18.41 -25.27
CA VAL A 419 -9.89 18.73 -24.49
C VAL A 419 -9.31 20.05 -24.99
N GLN A 420 -9.26 21.07 -24.12
CA GLN A 420 -8.89 22.45 -24.48
C GLN A 420 -9.65 22.91 -25.73
N GLY A 421 -10.96 22.65 -25.75
CA GLY A 421 -11.82 23.01 -26.88
C GLY A 421 -11.63 22.18 -28.15
N SER A 422 -10.73 21.21 -28.16
CA SER A 422 -10.51 20.31 -29.30
C SER A 422 -11.40 19.10 -29.22
N LYS A 423 -12.21 18.89 -30.26
CA LYS A 423 -13.18 17.77 -30.36
C LYS A 423 -12.47 16.44 -30.62
N ASN A 424 -12.74 15.44 -29.79
CA ASN A 424 -12.39 14.02 -29.99
C ASN A 424 -13.68 13.18 -29.97
N VAL A 425 -13.99 12.58 -31.12
CA VAL A 425 -15.16 11.72 -31.26
C VAL A 425 -14.81 10.30 -30.83
N ILE A 426 -15.61 9.77 -29.91
CA ILE A 426 -15.49 8.41 -29.38
C ILE A 426 -16.56 7.51 -29.98
N ASN A 427 -17.81 8.00 -29.95
CA ASN A 427 -18.96 7.41 -30.64
C ASN A 427 -19.72 8.52 -31.36
N ASP A 428 -20.23 8.22 -32.52
CA ASP A 428 -21.01 9.21 -33.29
C ASP A 428 -22.36 9.46 -32.59
N LYS A 429 -22.58 10.72 -32.12
CA LYS A 429 -23.82 11.09 -31.43
C LYS A 429 -25.03 11.17 -32.35
N ASP A 430 -24.76 11.33 -33.65
CA ASP A 430 -25.77 11.43 -34.72
C ASP A 430 -25.95 10.06 -35.45
N GLN A 431 -25.22 9.01 -35.00
CA GLN A 431 -25.33 7.68 -35.57
C GLN A 431 -26.69 7.09 -35.23
N ARG A 432 -27.46 6.78 -36.32
CA ARG A 432 -28.78 6.18 -36.18
C ARG A 432 -28.69 4.84 -35.48
N ASP A 433 -29.62 4.60 -34.56
CA ASP A 433 -29.81 3.26 -33.96
C ASP A 433 -30.50 2.35 -34.96
N ILE A 434 -29.76 1.33 -35.41
CA ILE A 434 -30.27 0.33 -36.36
C ILE A 434 -30.75 -0.95 -35.66
N ARG A 435 -30.84 -0.98 -34.36
CA ARG A 435 -31.30 -2.15 -33.63
C ARG A 435 -32.80 -2.37 -33.83
N GLY A 436 -33.20 -3.63 -33.91
CA GLY A 436 -34.58 -4.04 -34.12
C GLY A 436 -34.69 -5.31 -34.96
N ASP A 437 -35.89 -5.69 -35.26
CA ASP A 437 -36.17 -6.83 -36.12
C ASP A 437 -36.54 -6.33 -37.53
N TYR A 438 -36.05 -7.03 -38.54
CA TYR A 438 -36.17 -6.66 -39.94
C TYR A 438 -36.56 -7.86 -40.80
N ASP A 439 -37.36 -7.57 -41.81
CA ASP A 439 -37.49 -8.45 -42.95
C ASP A 439 -36.42 -8.11 -43.98
N LEU A 440 -35.50 -9.04 -44.20
CA LEU A 440 -34.34 -8.89 -45.07
C LEU A 440 -34.59 -9.62 -46.39
N MET A 441 -34.71 -8.84 -47.49
CA MET A 441 -34.67 -9.34 -48.85
C MET A 441 -33.26 -9.26 -49.38
N ALA A 442 -32.68 -10.38 -49.77
CA ALA A 442 -31.34 -10.48 -50.35
C ALA A 442 -31.43 -11.08 -51.76
N GLY A 443 -31.50 -10.25 -52.78
CA GLY A 443 -31.87 -10.65 -54.11
C GLY A 443 -33.33 -11.13 -54.14
N SER A 444 -33.55 -12.35 -54.57
CA SER A 444 -34.87 -13.00 -54.58
C SER A 444 -35.22 -13.75 -53.29
N GLU A 445 -34.25 -13.88 -52.34
CA GLU A 445 -34.47 -14.64 -51.11
C GLU A 445 -34.82 -13.74 -49.92
N SER A 446 -35.68 -14.28 -49.04
CA SER A 446 -36.07 -13.58 -47.81
C SER A 446 -35.51 -14.25 -46.54
N PHE A 447 -35.13 -13.41 -45.57
CA PHE A 447 -34.57 -13.80 -44.28
C PHE A 447 -35.18 -12.92 -43.19
N LYS A 448 -35.11 -13.39 -41.94
CA LYS A 448 -35.34 -12.56 -40.75
C LYS A 448 -33.98 -12.08 -40.22
N LEU A 449 -33.86 -10.78 -39.98
CA LEU A 449 -32.66 -10.18 -39.38
C LEU A 449 -33.05 -9.51 -38.08
N SER A 450 -32.41 -9.93 -36.98
CA SER A 450 -32.52 -9.25 -35.68
C SER A 450 -31.20 -8.56 -35.36
N ILE A 451 -31.24 -7.26 -35.14
CA ILE A 451 -30.08 -6.46 -34.76
C ILE A 451 -30.24 -6.07 -33.28
N THR A 452 -29.29 -6.50 -32.46
CA THR A 452 -29.24 -6.29 -31.01
C THR A 452 -27.87 -5.71 -30.56
N GLY A 453 -27.56 -5.70 -29.29
CA GLY A 453 -26.30 -5.20 -28.78
C GLY A 453 -26.33 -3.72 -28.42
N GLU A 454 -25.18 -3.03 -28.45
CA GLU A 454 -25.08 -1.58 -28.22
C GLU A 454 -25.27 -0.82 -29.54
N PRO A 455 -25.84 0.41 -29.53
CA PRO A 455 -26.00 1.22 -30.75
C PRO A 455 -24.72 1.38 -31.57
N GLY A 456 -23.57 1.60 -30.92
CA GLY A 456 -22.23 1.76 -31.53
C GLY A 456 -21.55 0.43 -31.89
N LYS A 457 -22.03 -0.71 -31.39
CA LYS A 457 -21.50 -2.08 -31.64
C LYS A 457 -22.63 -3.09 -31.80
N PRO A 458 -23.52 -2.92 -32.79
CA PRO A 458 -24.65 -3.81 -32.97
C PRO A 458 -24.19 -5.21 -33.38
N LYS A 459 -24.98 -6.20 -33.03
CA LYS A 459 -24.82 -7.62 -33.39
C LYS A 459 -26.01 -8.04 -34.22
N ALA A 460 -25.77 -8.81 -35.27
CA ALA A 460 -26.83 -9.35 -36.13
C ALA A 460 -27.03 -10.86 -35.89
N GLU A 461 -28.26 -11.26 -35.90
CA GLU A 461 -28.69 -12.64 -36.03
C GLU A 461 -29.57 -12.74 -37.28
N VAL A 462 -29.16 -13.58 -38.25
CA VAL A 462 -29.92 -13.85 -39.47
C VAL A 462 -30.51 -15.24 -39.38
N LYS A 463 -31.80 -15.36 -39.76
CA LYS A 463 -32.48 -16.63 -39.79
C LYS A 463 -33.12 -16.86 -41.15
N LYS A 464 -33.06 -18.10 -41.61
CA LYS A 464 -33.91 -18.63 -42.69
C LYS A 464 -34.90 -19.60 -42.05
N ASP A 465 -36.16 -19.26 -42.07
CA ASP A 465 -37.21 -19.96 -41.32
C ASP A 465 -36.86 -20.05 -39.82
N THR A 466 -36.65 -21.23 -39.28
CA THR A 466 -36.21 -21.47 -37.90
C THR A 466 -34.70 -21.59 -37.75
N ASN A 467 -33.93 -21.73 -38.85
CA ASN A 467 -32.50 -22.00 -38.81
C ASN A 467 -31.69 -20.73 -38.69
N LYS A 468 -30.82 -20.67 -37.66
CA LYS A 468 -29.90 -19.59 -37.40
C LYS A 468 -28.67 -19.70 -38.29
N LEU A 469 -28.32 -18.62 -38.97
CA LEU A 469 -27.20 -18.58 -39.89
C LEU A 469 -25.99 -17.86 -39.23
N LYS A 470 -24.79 -18.33 -39.55
CA LYS A 470 -23.54 -17.66 -39.08
C LYS A 470 -23.45 -16.29 -39.74
N SER A 471 -23.54 -15.23 -38.95
CA SER A 471 -23.59 -13.85 -39.44
C SER A 471 -22.55 -12.95 -38.75
N LYS A 472 -22.10 -11.91 -39.47
CA LYS A 472 -21.21 -10.87 -38.96
C LYS A 472 -21.73 -9.49 -39.41
N LEU A 473 -21.88 -8.56 -38.49
CA LEU A 473 -22.30 -7.18 -38.74
C LEU A 473 -21.19 -6.21 -38.30
N THR A 474 -20.90 -5.22 -39.11
CA THR A 474 -20.18 -4.02 -38.75
C THR A 474 -21.01 -2.78 -39.13
N TYR A 475 -21.02 -1.76 -38.24
CA TYR A 475 -21.75 -0.53 -38.48
C TYR A 475 -20.88 0.64 -38.04
N LYS A 476 -20.41 1.45 -39.00
CA LYS A 476 -19.51 2.55 -38.74
C LYS A 476 -19.69 3.65 -39.80
N ASP A 477 -19.67 4.91 -39.41
CA ASP A 477 -19.80 6.06 -40.31
C ASP A 477 -21.04 5.99 -41.21
N ALA A 478 -22.14 5.57 -40.61
CA ALA A 478 -23.41 5.28 -41.27
C ALA A 478 -23.39 4.11 -42.29
N TRP A 479 -22.26 3.43 -42.48
CA TRP A 479 -22.18 2.24 -43.32
C TRP A 479 -22.43 0.97 -42.52
N MET A 480 -23.45 0.22 -42.97
CA MET A 480 -23.75 -1.11 -42.50
C MET A 480 -23.16 -2.16 -43.45
N ASN A 481 -22.29 -3.04 -42.92
CA ASN A 481 -21.81 -4.21 -43.64
C ASN A 481 -22.27 -5.45 -42.92
N LEU A 482 -23.07 -6.28 -43.58
CA LEU A 482 -23.61 -7.54 -43.08
C LEU A 482 -23.14 -8.67 -43.99
N SER A 483 -22.63 -9.76 -43.40
CA SER A 483 -22.39 -11.00 -44.10
C SER A 483 -22.98 -12.17 -43.34
N PHE A 484 -23.47 -13.17 -44.05
CA PHE A 484 -23.93 -14.44 -43.48
C PHE A 484 -23.73 -15.60 -44.45
N THR A 485 -23.68 -16.81 -43.91
CA THR A 485 -23.50 -18.05 -44.69
C THR A 485 -24.74 -18.93 -44.59
N GLN A 486 -25.26 -19.38 -45.71
CA GLN A 486 -26.32 -20.35 -45.82
C GLN A 486 -25.86 -21.50 -46.74
N ASN A 487 -25.87 -22.75 -46.26
CA ASN A 487 -25.44 -23.93 -47.03
C ASN A 487 -24.07 -23.71 -47.72
N GLU A 488 -23.08 -23.23 -46.96
CA GLU A 488 -21.73 -22.87 -47.39
C GLU A 488 -21.66 -21.69 -48.39
N LYS A 489 -22.78 -21.11 -48.77
CA LYS A 489 -22.89 -19.97 -49.68
C LYS A 489 -22.83 -18.65 -48.87
N LEU A 490 -21.87 -17.77 -49.18
CA LEU A 490 -21.62 -16.49 -48.48
C LEU A 490 -22.35 -15.33 -49.16
N TYR A 491 -23.22 -14.65 -48.42
CA TYR A 491 -23.89 -13.40 -48.80
C TYR A 491 -23.10 -12.22 -48.15
N ARG A 492 -22.80 -11.17 -48.92
CA ARG A 492 -22.11 -9.95 -48.44
C ARG A 492 -22.89 -8.72 -48.85
N MET A 493 -23.21 -7.89 -47.87
CA MET A 493 -24.07 -6.70 -48.07
C MET A 493 -23.39 -5.44 -47.57
N THR A 494 -23.53 -4.36 -48.28
CA THR A 494 -23.13 -3.04 -47.81
C THR A 494 -24.23 -2.04 -48.12
N GLY A 495 -24.60 -1.21 -47.13
CA GLY A 495 -25.63 -0.19 -47.27
C GLY A 495 -25.37 1.04 -46.44
N LEU A 496 -25.68 2.19 -46.98
CA LEU A 496 -25.60 3.47 -46.28
C LEU A 496 -26.93 3.75 -45.57
N VAL A 497 -26.89 3.88 -44.25
CA VAL A 497 -28.06 4.21 -43.43
C VAL A 497 -28.26 5.73 -43.45
N LYS A 498 -29.20 6.22 -44.25
CA LYS A 498 -29.50 7.69 -44.37
C LYS A 498 -30.92 7.96 -43.85
N GLY A 499 -31.08 9.08 -43.18
CA GLY A 499 -32.37 9.62 -42.75
C GLY A 499 -33.17 8.71 -41.78
N ASN A 500 -34.41 9.07 -41.51
CA ASN A 500 -35.33 8.37 -40.59
C ASN A 500 -36.22 7.30 -41.29
N THR A 501 -35.68 6.62 -42.28
CA THR A 501 -36.48 5.59 -43.00
C THR A 501 -36.38 4.23 -42.32
N ASN A 502 -37.51 3.54 -42.15
CA ASN A 502 -37.54 2.18 -41.56
C ASN A 502 -36.94 1.10 -42.50
N THR A 503 -36.12 1.52 -43.47
CA THR A 503 -35.57 0.62 -44.48
C THR A 503 -34.07 0.92 -44.67
N ILE A 504 -33.27 -0.14 -44.65
CA ILE A 504 -31.84 -0.09 -45.03
C ILE A 504 -31.74 -0.78 -46.40
N LYS A 505 -31.15 -0.08 -47.37
CA LYS A 505 -30.94 -0.57 -48.74
C LYS A 505 -29.48 -0.47 -49.14
N GLY A 506 -29.03 -1.34 -50.03
CA GLY A 506 -27.66 -1.31 -50.49
C GLY A 506 -27.33 -2.41 -51.50
N ARG A 507 -26.03 -2.55 -51.74
CA ARG A 507 -25.48 -3.55 -52.66
C ARG A 507 -25.33 -4.89 -51.94
N LEU A 508 -25.64 -5.95 -52.67
CA LEU A 508 -25.46 -7.35 -52.27
C LEU A 508 -24.53 -8.01 -53.28
N LEU A 509 -23.53 -8.71 -52.77
CA LEU A 509 -22.74 -9.64 -53.55
C LEU A 509 -23.25 -11.05 -53.22
N LEU A 510 -23.81 -11.72 -54.19
CA LEU A 510 -24.34 -13.07 -54.09
C LEU A 510 -23.23 -14.13 -54.03
N PRO A 511 -23.52 -15.38 -53.59
CA PRO A 511 -22.51 -16.42 -53.46
C PRO A 511 -21.80 -16.82 -54.75
N ASP A 512 -22.44 -16.62 -55.91
CA ASP A 512 -21.87 -16.86 -57.25
C ASP A 512 -21.00 -15.71 -57.77
N GLY A 513 -20.81 -14.62 -56.95
CA GLY A 513 -20.08 -13.44 -57.30
C GLY A 513 -20.86 -12.38 -58.07
N SER A 514 -22.13 -12.66 -58.45
CA SER A 514 -23.01 -11.66 -59.12
C SER A 514 -23.46 -10.58 -58.14
N GLU A 515 -23.68 -9.36 -58.69
CA GLU A 515 -24.20 -8.24 -57.89
C GLU A 515 -25.72 -8.13 -57.96
N SER A 516 -26.29 -7.79 -56.81
CA SER A 516 -27.74 -7.55 -56.67
C SER A 516 -27.94 -6.43 -55.62
N SER A 517 -29.19 -6.25 -55.19
CA SER A 517 -29.53 -5.34 -54.12
C SER A 517 -30.12 -6.09 -52.92
N PHE A 518 -29.98 -5.49 -51.76
CA PHE A 518 -30.71 -5.95 -50.56
C PHE A 518 -31.61 -4.83 -50.03
N LYS A 519 -32.66 -5.23 -49.33
CA LYS A 519 -33.58 -4.36 -48.62
C LYS A 519 -33.90 -4.99 -47.25
N ALA A 520 -33.56 -4.31 -46.16
CA ALA A 520 -33.96 -4.68 -44.83
C ALA A 520 -35.02 -3.69 -44.34
N THR A 521 -36.25 -4.14 -44.17
CA THR A 521 -37.39 -3.34 -43.67
C THR A 521 -37.62 -3.62 -42.22
N GLN A 522 -37.52 -2.60 -41.35
CA GLN A 522 -37.74 -2.75 -39.91
C GLN A 522 -39.20 -3.07 -39.63
N THR A 523 -39.45 -4.20 -39.00
CA THR A 523 -40.77 -4.67 -38.58
C THR A 523 -41.04 -4.33 -37.14
N LYS A 524 -39.96 -4.22 -36.32
CA LYS A 524 -40.04 -3.86 -34.91
C LYS A 524 -38.79 -3.11 -34.49
N ALA A 525 -38.99 -1.91 -33.96
CA ALA A 525 -37.89 -1.19 -33.32
C ALA A 525 -37.38 -1.95 -32.08
N TYR A 526 -36.09 -1.83 -31.82
CA TYR A 526 -35.52 -2.38 -30.61
C TYR A 526 -36.09 -1.63 -29.41
N THR A 527 -36.81 -2.36 -28.56
CA THR A 527 -37.12 -1.90 -27.22
C THR A 527 -36.15 -2.58 -26.29
N GLU A 528 -35.39 -1.81 -25.54
CA GLU A 528 -34.66 -2.37 -24.40
C GLU A 528 -35.72 -3.15 -23.59
N LYS A 529 -35.54 -4.46 -23.47
CA LYS A 529 -36.37 -5.21 -22.54
C LYS A 529 -36.16 -4.49 -21.21
N GLU A 530 -37.18 -3.83 -20.72
CA GLU A 530 -37.25 -3.50 -19.30
C GLU A 530 -37.08 -4.85 -18.59
N LYS A 531 -35.86 -5.22 -18.33
CA LYS A 531 -35.56 -6.10 -17.19
C LYS A 531 -36.17 -5.29 -16.05
N GLY A 532 -37.38 -5.72 -15.62
CA GLY A 532 -38.12 -5.00 -14.59
C GLY A 532 -37.08 -4.51 -13.61
N LYS A 533 -37.16 -3.25 -13.24
CA LYS A 533 -36.30 -2.65 -12.22
C LYS A 533 -36.47 -3.45 -10.92
N LYS A 534 -35.91 -4.67 -10.87
CA LYS A 534 -35.43 -5.18 -9.61
C LYS A 534 -34.36 -4.15 -9.22
N GLU A 535 -34.66 -3.32 -8.26
CA GLU A 535 -33.62 -2.61 -7.54
C GLU A 535 -32.51 -3.65 -7.38
N ALA A 536 -31.33 -3.35 -7.93
CA ALA A 536 -30.21 -4.26 -7.82
C ALA A 536 -30.06 -4.52 -6.33
N GLU A 537 -30.29 -5.75 -5.89
CA GLU A 537 -30.12 -6.13 -4.49
C GLU A 537 -28.76 -5.59 -4.07
N LYS A 538 -28.74 -4.79 -2.99
CA LYS A 538 -27.48 -4.26 -2.46
C LYS A 538 -26.57 -5.46 -2.18
N PRO A 539 -25.32 -5.45 -2.64
CA PRO A 539 -24.41 -6.55 -2.38
C PRO A 539 -24.29 -6.82 -0.88
N GLU A 540 -24.37 -8.06 -0.49
CA GLU A 540 -24.10 -8.45 0.87
C GLU A 540 -22.58 -8.34 1.13
N ILE A 541 -22.18 -7.51 2.09
CA ILE A 541 -20.79 -7.28 2.48
C ILE A 541 -20.59 -7.92 3.86
N VAL A 542 -19.62 -8.82 3.96
CA VAL A 542 -19.25 -9.39 5.27
C VAL A 542 -18.61 -8.32 6.15
N ALA A 543 -18.77 -8.45 7.47
CA ALA A 543 -18.23 -7.51 8.43
C ALA A 543 -16.70 -7.50 8.41
N VAL A 544 -16.11 -6.34 8.63
CA VAL A 544 -14.66 -6.20 8.89
C VAL A 544 -14.38 -6.70 10.30
N THR A 545 -13.28 -7.42 10.46
CA THR A 545 -12.76 -7.88 11.75
C THR A 545 -11.38 -7.29 12.00
N TYR A 546 -10.91 -7.38 13.25
CA TYR A 546 -9.62 -6.84 13.70
C TYR A 546 -8.72 -7.97 14.21
N PRO A 547 -7.63 -8.33 13.46
CA PRO A 547 -7.38 -7.93 12.08
C PRO A 547 -8.37 -8.59 11.10
N ASN A 548 -8.41 -8.14 9.83
CA ASN A 548 -9.39 -8.61 8.85
C ASN A 548 -9.03 -9.96 8.22
N ILE A 549 -8.49 -10.86 9.02
CA ILE A 549 -8.12 -12.24 8.66
C ILE A 549 -8.82 -13.26 9.57
N GLY A 550 -8.47 -14.54 9.45
CA GLY A 550 -8.99 -15.55 10.37
C GLY A 550 -8.66 -15.23 11.83
N TYR A 551 -9.56 -15.54 12.74
CA TYR A 551 -9.45 -15.26 14.18
C TYR A 551 -9.44 -13.78 14.58
N GLY A 552 -9.76 -12.87 13.66
CA GLY A 552 -9.97 -11.47 14.02
C GLY A 552 -11.24 -11.26 14.85
N TYR A 553 -11.21 -10.26 15.71
CA TYR A 553 -12.34 -9.90 16.57
C TYR A 553 -13.30 -8.93 15.86
N SER A 554 -14.57 -8.94 16.24
CA SER A 554 -15.54 -7.93 15.80
C SER A 554 -15.26 -6.53 16.36
N SER A 555 -14.56 -6.48 17.50
CA SER A 555 -14.03 -5.26 18.12
C SER A 555 -12.78 -5.62 18.91
N ILE A 556 -11.82 -4.70 18.99
CA ILE A 556 -10.55 -4.88 19.73
C ILE A 556 -10.87 -5.16 21.19
N PRO A 557 -10.25 -6.19 21.82
CA PRO A 557 -10.43 -6.50 23.24
C PRO A 557 -10.10 -5.30 24.14
N LYS A 558 -10.91 -5.10 25.18
CA LYS A 558 -10.72 -4.01 26.12
C LYS A 558 -10.37 -4.55 27.50
N SER A 559 -9.62 -3.77 28.28
CA SER A 559 -9.31 -4.08 29.66
C SER A 559 -10.60 -4.22 30.49
N GLU A 560 -10.68 -5.30 31.26
CA GLU A 560 -11.75 -5.63 32.19
C GLU A 560 -11.19 -5.86 33.59
N ASP A 561 -11.94 -5.46 34.62
CA ASP A 561 -11.60 -5.88 35.99
C ASP A 561 -11.92 -7.36 36.15
N MET A 562 -10.95 -8.18 36.63
CA MET A 562 -11.06 -9.63 36.77
C MET A 562 -10.58 -10.07 38.13
N LEU A 563 -11.21 -11.14 38.68
CA LEU A 563 -10.74 -11.85 39.86
C LEU A 563 -10.54 -13.32 39.52
N PHE A 564 -9.28 -13.74 39.42
CA PHE A 564 -8.93 -15.17 39.36
C PHE A 564 -8.97 -15.74 40.77
N LYS A 565 -9.81 -16.76 41.00
CA LYS A 565 -10.02 -17.36 42.32
C LYS A 565 -9.43 -18.75 42.45
N ASN A 566 -8.81 -18.99 43.60
CA ASN A 566 -8.34 -20.31 44.07
C ASN A 566 -7.28 -20.93 43.11
N ALA A 567 -6.44 -20.11 42.46
CA ALA A 567 -5.38 -20.60 41.57
C ALA A 567 -4.14 -21.10 42.36
N THR A 568 -3.36 -21.96 41.70
CA THR A 568 -1.95 -22.15 42.03
C THR A 568 -1.18 -21.04 41.30
N VAL A 569 -0.72 -20.03 42.03
CA VAL A 569 -0.10 -18.82 41.49
C VAL A 569 1.41 -18.93 41.47
N TRP A 570 2.02 -18.88 40.26
CA TRP A 570 3.46 -18.84 40.06
C TRP A 570 3.92 -17.39 40.00
N THR A 571 4.44 -16.89 41.13
CA THR A 571 4.72 -15.46 41.23
C THR A 571 5.93 -15.01 40.43
N SER A 572 6.92 -15.87 40.22
CA SER A 572 8.28 -15.55 39.72
C SER A 572 8.99 -14.49 40.57
N GLU A 573 8.54 -14.30 41.82
CA GLU A 573 9.14 -13.46 42.87
C GLU A 573 9.58 -14.37 44.05
N ASP A 574 10.12 -13.78 45.13
CA ASP A 574 10.59 -14.52 46.32
C ASP A 574 9.49 -15.32 47.03
N ALA A 575 8.23 -14.92 46.87
CA ALA A 575 7.09 -15.63 47.39
C ALA A 575 6.88 -17.04 46.77
N GLY A 576 7.54 -17.32 45.64
CA GLY A 576 7.52 -18.63 44.99
C GLY A 576 6.18 -19.00 44.40
N ILE A 577 5.71 -20.22 44.66
CA ILE A 577 4.42 -20.75 44.20
C ILE A 577 3.44 -20.72 45.35
N LEU A 578 2.27 -20.06 45.14
CA LEU A 578 1.23 -19.88 46.14
C LEU A 578 0.01 -20.71 45.75
N GLU A 579 -0.45 -21.62 46.66
CA GLU A 579 -1.64 -22.43 46.44
C GLU A 579 -2.91 -21.70 46.89
N ASN A 580 -4.06 -22.05 46.25
CA ASN A 580 -5.39 -21.56 46.64
C ASN A 580 -5.41 -20.02 46.79
N THR A 581 -4.79 -19.31 45.86
CA THR A 581 -4.57 -17.87 45.93
C THR A 581 -5.41 -17.13 44.86
N ASP A 582 -6.00 -16.02 45.29
CA ASP A 582 -6.76 -15.14 44.41
C ASP A 582 -5.86 -14.02 43.86
N VAL A 583 -6.08 -13.63 42.58
CA VAL A 583 -5.42 -12.48 41.98
C VAL A 583 -6.48 -11.54 41.40
N LEU A 584 -6.52 -10.32 41.92
CA LEU A 584 -7.44 -9.28 41.46
C LEU A 584 -6.75 -8.32 40.47
N VAL A 585 -7.32 -8.21 39.30
CA VAL A 585 -6.93 -7.26 38.24
C VAL A 585 -7.89 -6.08 38.23
N LYS A 586 -7.36 -4.86 38.25
CA LYS A 586 -8.13 -3.62 38.10
C LYS A 586 -7.38 -2.62 37.23
N GLY A 587 -8.10 -2.00 36.28
CA GLY A 587 -7.53 -0.98 35.41
C GLY A 587 -6.29 -1.47 34.65
N GLY A 588 -6.28 -2.70 34.22
CA GLY A 588 -5.17 -3.32 33.47
C GLY A 588 -3.95 -3.72 34.31
N LYS A 589 -4.02 -3.63 35.66
CA LYS A 589 -2.92 -3.95 36.57
C LYS A 589 -3.30 -4.99 37.60
N ILE A 590 -2.30 -5.72 38.10
CA ILE A 590 -2.43 -6.60 39.25
C ILE A 590 -2.65 -5.70 40.48
N SER A 591 -3.86 -5.73 41.01
CA SER A 591 -4.28 -4.83 42.10
C SER A 591 -4.04 -5.47 43.48
N LYS A 592 -4.32 -6.77 43.60
CA LYS A 592 -4.18 -7.49 44.88
C LYS A 592 -3.92 -8.97 44.67
N ILE A 593 -3.12 -9.56 45.56
CA ILE A 593 -2.82 -10.98 45.62
C ILE A 593 -3.15 -11.44 47.07
N GLY A 594 -3.88 -12.51 47.25
CA GLY A 594 -4.20 -13.03 48.59
C GLY A 594 -5.33 -14.07 48.56
N GLN A 595 -5.83 -14.48 49.70
CA GLN A 595 -6.92 -15.42 49.79
C GLN A 595 -8.26 -14.72 50.10
N ASN A 596 -9.37 -15.29 49.62
CA ASN A 596 -10.74 -14.80 49.86
C ASN A 596 -10.98 -13.33 49.48
N LEU A 597 -10.36 -12.89 48.41
CA LEU A 597 -10.55 -11.53 47.89
C LEU A 597 -12.00 -11.32 47.43
N LYS A 598 -12.52 -10.09 47.68
CA LYS A 598 -13.87 -9.68 47.23
C LYS A 598 -13.76 -9.20 45.79
N ALA A 599 -14.60 -9.73 44.91
CA ALA A 599 -14.62 -9.36 43.51
C ALA A 599 -15.11 -7.91 43.28
N GLY A 600 -16.05 -7.41 44.08
CA GLY A 600 -16.74 -6.17 43.79
C GLY A 600 -17.48 -6.30 42.46
N SER A 601 -17.16 -5.41 41.50
CA SER A 601 -17.67 -5.44 40.10
C SER A 601 -16.83 -6.30 39.18
N ALA A 602 -15.70 -6.84 39.60
CA ALA A 602 -14.79 -7.60 38.74
C ALA A 602 -15.42 -8.96 38.33
N LYS A 603 -15.16 -9.34 37.07
CA LYS A 603 -15.55 -10.65 36.52
C LYS A 603 -14.81 -11.76 37.28
N VAL A 604 -15.54 -12.69 37.88
CA VAL A 604 -14.93 -13.81 38.61
C VAL A 604 -14.59 -14.95 37.64
N ILE A 605 -13.36 -15.40 37.68
CA ILE A 605 -12.84 -16.53 36.92
C ILE A 605 -12.44 -17.61 37.93
N ASP A 606 -13.12 -18.73 37.92
CA ASP A 606 -12.77 -19.87 38.74
C ASP A 606 -11.51 -20.55 38.21
N ALA A 607 -10.45 -20.48 38.97
CA ALA A 607 -9.15 -21.06 38.66
C ALA A 607 -8.81 -22.26 39.60
N THR A 608 -9.81 -22.85 40.23
CA THR A 608 -9.62 -24.00 41.11
C THR A 608 -9.01 -25.18 40.35
N GLY A 609 -7.87 -25.70 40.84
CA GLY A 609 -7.09 -26.76 40.19
C GLY A 609 -6.34 -26.30 38.92
N LYS A 610 -6.28 -25.00 38.64
CA LYS A 610 -5.55 -24.40 37.52
C LYS A 610 -4.37 -23.59 38.02
N HIS A 611 -3.45 -23.31 37.10
CA HIS A 611 -2.25 -22.53 37.37
C HIS A 611 -2.35 -21.14 36.75
N LEU A 612 -2.00 -20.11 37.51
CA LEU A 612 -1.93 -18.72 37.03
C LEU A 612 -0.49 -18.25 37.07
N THR A 613 -0.01 -17.75 35.90
CA THR A 613 1.35 -17.27 35.77
C THR A 613 1.37 -15.86 35.18
N ALA A 614 2.50 -15.17 35.32
CA ALA A 614 2.80 -14.04 34.39
C ALA A 614 2.89 -14.59 32.97
N GLY A 615 2.65 -13.72 31.99
CA GLY A 615 2.79 -14.03 30.58
C GLY A 615 4.21 -14.47 30.22
N VAL A 616 4.32 -15.43 29.32
CA VAL A 616 5.60 -15.85 28.74
C VAL A 616 6.16 -14.70 27.88
N ILE A 617 7.48 -14.48 27.98
CA ILE A 617 8.21 -13.46 27.24
C ILE A 617 9.28 -14.13 26.39
N ASP A 618 9.23 -13.89 25.08
CA ASP A 618 10.28 -14.35 24.16
C ASP A 618 11.33 -13.25 23.96
N GLU A 619 12.52 -13.46 24.48
CA GLU A 619 13.62 -12.49 24.38
C GLU A 619 14.11 -12.33 22.94
N HIS A 620 13.86 -13.31 22.06
CA HIS A 620 14.35 -13.28 20.69
C HIS A 620 13.33 -13.85 19.70
N SER A 621 12.72 -12.98 18.93
CA SER A 621 11.72 -13.36 17.94
C SER A 621 11.86 -12.58 16.63
N HIS A 622 11.35 -13.19 15.55
CA HIS A 622 11.23 -12.58 14.23
C HIS A 622 9.80 -12.67 13.67
N LEU A 623 8.82 -13.07 14.47
CA LEU A 623 7.40 -13.02 14.08
C LEU A 623 6.88 -11.58 14.11
N ALA A 624 5.69 -11.36 13.54
CA ALA A 624 5.11 -10.04 13.43
C ALA A 624 5.98 -9.03 12.65
N ALA A 625 6.67 -9.47 11.60
CA ALA A 625 7.54 -8.65 10.77
C ALA A 625 7.27 -8.81 9.28
N LEU A 626 7.32 -7.72 8.53
CA LEU A 626 7.28 -7.72 7.05
C LEU A 626 8.65 -8.02 6.43
N ALA A 627 9.72 -7.75 7.15
CA ALA A 627 11.10 -8.03 6.79
C ALA A 627 11.97 -8.05 8.04
N VAL A 628 13.05 -8.83 8.05
CA VAL A 628 13.93 -8.93 9.22
C VAL A 628 15.34 -8.43 8.97
N ASN A 629 15.78 -8.28 7.72
CA ASN A 629 17.13 -7.85 7.39
C ASN A 629 17.17 -6.62 6.48
N GLU A 630 18.04 -5.68 6.82
CA GLU A 630 18.61 -4.74 5.88
C GLU A 630 20.08 -5.15 5.65
N ALA A 631 20.32 -5.84 4.53
CA ALA A 631 21.62 -6.46 4.27
C ALA A 631 22.55 -5.62 3.36
N GLY A 632 22.15 -4.41 3.02
CA GLY A 632 22.87 -3.53 2.09
C GLY A 632 24.23 -3.06 2.59
N HIS A 633 24.39 -2.94 3.93
CA HIS A 633 25.60 -2.46 4.61
C HIS A 633 26.15 -3.47 5.62
N ASN A 634 27.38 -3.27 6.11
CA ASN A 634 27.94 -4.02 7.23
C ASN A 634 27.57 -3.42 8.61
N SER A 635 27.05 -2.21 8.62
CA SER A 635 26.32 -1.60 9.73
C SER A 635 25.06 -0.94 9.21
N THR A 636 23.93 -1.19 9.84
CA THR A 636 22.62 -0.62 9.53
C THR A 636 21.92 -0.15 10.80
N ALA A 637 22.68 0.51 11.70
CA ALA A 637 22.19 1.01 12.97
C ALA A 637 21.09 2.08 12.83
N GLU A 638 20.90 2.64 11.63
CA GLU A 638 19.87 3.61 11.29
C GLU A 638 18.49 2.99 11.05
N VAL A 639 18.38 1.68 10.75
CA VAL A 639 17.08 1.05 10.51
C VAL A 639 16.36 0.68 11.81
N LYS A 640 15.02 0.53 11.75
CA LYS A 640 14.17 0.24 12.90
C LYS A 640 13.24 -0.93 12.59
N MET A 641 13.18 -1.90 13.49
CA MET A 641 12.18 -2.98 13.41
C MET A 641 10.74 -2.46 13.61
N GLU A 642 10.56 -1.37 14.34
CA GLU A 642 9.28 -0.68 14.50
C GLU A 642 8.64 -0.30 13.15
N ASP A 643 9.47 0.01 12.13
CA ASP A 643 9.01 0.40 10.79
C ASP A 643 8.37 -0.77 10.02
N VAL A 644 8.62 -2.00 10.41
CA VAL A 644 8.20 -3.21 9.69
C VAL A 644 7.36 -4.16 10.53
N VAL A 645 6.82 -3.71 11.65
CA VAL A 645 5.86 -4.51 12.42
C VAL A 645 4.65 -4.87 11.55
N ASP A 646 4.32 -6.17 11.51
CA ASP A 646 3.14 -6.75 10.87
C ASP A 646 2.11 -7.15 11.93
N PRO A 647 1.09 -6.33 12.22
CA PRO A 647 0.10 -6.62 13.24
C PRO A 647 -0.90 -7.72 12.82
N GLU A 648 -0.86 -8.14 11.56
CA GLU A 648 -1.75 -9.16 10.99
C GLU A 648 -1.08 -10.52 10.84
N ASP A 649 0.12 -10.69 11.42
CA ASP A 649 0.77 -11.99 11.42
C ASP A 649 0.03 -12.97 12.31
N ILE A 650 -0.54 -14.03 11.72
CA ILE A 650 -1.31 -15.06 12.45
C ILE A 650 -0.48 -15.74 13.56
N ASP A 651 0.84 -15.70 13.47
CA ASP A 651 1.71 -16.27 14.48
C ASP A 651 1.64 -15.48 15.80
N ILE A 652 1.16 -14.21 15.80
CA ILE A 652 0.79 -13.48 17.03
C ILE A 652 -0.32 -14.23 17.79
N TYR A 653 -1.41 -14.59 17.11
CA TYR A 653 -2.53 -15.30 17.71
C TYR A 653 -2.12 -16.69 18.19
N ARG A 654 -1.28 -17.41 17.42
CA ARG A 654 -0.75 -18.72 17.81
C ARG A 654 0.13 -18.64 19.05
N ASN A 655 0.92 -17.57 19.19
CA ASN A 655 1.75 -17.34 20.37
C ASN A 655 0.92 -16.99 21.61
N LEU A 656 -0.14 -16.21 21.47
CA LEU A 656 -1.12 -15.98 22.54
C LEU A 656 -1.74 -17.29 23.02
N ALA A 657 -2.05 -18.22 22.10
CA ALA A 657 -2.52 -19.57 22.45
C ALA A 657 -1.45 -20.42 23.15
N GLY A 658 -0.18 -20.04 23.09
CA GLY A 658 0.94 -20.60 23.86
C GLY A 658 1.27 -19.83 25.14
N GLY A 659 0.49 -18.79 25.47
CA GLY A 659 0.72 -17.97 26.68
C GLY A 659 1.78 -16.89 26.53
N VAL A 660 2.27 -16.61 25.31
CA VAL A 660 3.25 -15.53 25.07
C VAL A 660 2.52 -14.20 25.03
N THR A 661 2.97 -13.24 25.83
CA THR A 661 2.35 -11.91 25.94
C THR A 661 3.24 -10.80 25.40
N SER A 662 4.55 -11.00 25.43
CA SER A 662 5.53 -10.00 24.99
C SER A 662 6.72 -10.68 24.31
N MET A 663 7.37 -9.93 23.42
CA MET A 663 8.57 -10.40 22.75
C MET A 663 9.48 -9.24 22.36
N GLN A 664 10.77 -9.53 22.13
CA GLN A 664 11.68 -8.64 21.43
C GLN A 664 11.70 -9.02 19.95
N LEU A 665 11.24 -8.09 19.09
CA LEU A 665 11.36 -8.19 17.64
C LEU A 665 12.72 -7.66 17.19
N LEU A 666 13.57 -8.55 16.69
CA LEU A 666 14.96 -8.26 16.36
C LEU A 666 15.18 -8.18 14.85
N HIS A 667 16.14 -7.33 14.46
CA HIS A 667 16.78 -7.43 13.14
C HIS A 667 17.46 -8.78 13.01
N GLY A 668 17.46 -9.37 11.83
CA GLY A 668 18.18 -10.61 11.54
C GLY A 668 19.70 -10.45 11.66
N SER A 669 20.44 -11.52 11.48
CA SER A 669 21.90 -11.55 11.69
C SER A 669 22.71 -11.38 10.39
N ALA A 670 22.24 -10.60 9.42
CA ALA A 670 22.96 -10.38 8.16
C ALA A 670 24.20 -9.47 8.31
N ASN A 671 24.25 -8.62 9.33
CA ASN A 671 25.28 -7.59 9.51
C ASN A 671 25.91 -7.71 10.90
N PRO A 672 27.21 -7.40 11.06
CA PRO A 672 27.82 -7.29 12.40
C PRO A 672 27.08 -6.29 13.30
N ILE A 673 26.73 -5.12 12.76
CA ILE A 673 25.89 -4.11 13.40
C ILE A 673 24.59 -4.07 12.62
N GLY A 674 23.51 -4.63 13.18
CA GLY A 674 22.19 -4.67 12.57
C GLY A 674 21.34 -3.47 12.94
N GLY A 675 20.00 -3.63 12.87
CA GLY A 675 19.02 -2.58 13.13
C GLY A 675 18.57 -2.48 14.58
N ARG A 676 17.95 -1.35 14.90
CA ARG A 676 17.30 -1.09 16.19
C ARG A 676 16.10 -2.04 16.38
N SER A 677 16.03 -2.71 17.52
CA SER A 677 14.98 -3.69 17.84
C SER A 677 13.75 -3.00 18.41
N ALA A 678 12.60 -3.70 18.38
CA ALA A 678 11.37 -3.28 19.03
C ALA A 678 10.96 -4.28 20.12
N ILE A 679 10.32 -3.82 21.19
CA ILE A 679 9.66 -4.68 22.19
C ILE A 679 8.16 -4.56 21.96
N LEU A 680 7.48 -5.70 21.80
CA LEU A 680 6.06 -5.77 21.48
C LEU A 680 5.27 -6.46 22.58
N LYS A 681 4.05 -6.00 22.82
CA LYS A 681 2.96 -6.76 23.46
C LYS A 681 2.09 -7.37 22.35
N LEU A 682 1.78 -8.64 22.46
CA LEU A 682 1.07 -9.39 21.41
C LEU A 682 -0.44 -9.08 21.42
N LYS A 683 -0.79 -7.82 21.22
CA LYS A 683 -2.17 -7.32 21.25
C LYS A 683 -2.86 -7.57 19.90
N TRP A 684 -3.31 -8.79 19.67
CA TRP A 684 -3.97 -9.19 18.43
C TRP A 684 -5.18 -8.33 18.07
N GLY A 685 -5.17 -7.74 16.89
CA GLY A 685 -6.21 -6.82 16.39
C GLY A 685 -5.88 -5.35 16.56
N GLU A 686 -4.86 -5.01 17.34
CA GLU A 686 -4.36 -3.64 17.47
C GLU A 686 -3.48 -3.23 16.29
N SER A 687 -3.29 -1.92 16.11
CA SER A 687 -2.32 -1.40 15.14
C SER A 687 -0.88 -1.71 15.56
N ALA A 688 0.06 -1.68 14.61
CA ALA A 688 1.48 -1.88 14.86
C ALA A 688 2.00 -0.93 15.98
N GLN A 689 1.56 0.33 15.95
CA GLN A 689 1.96 1.33 16.94
C GLN A 689 1.50 0.99 18.37
N ASN A 690 0.27 0.43 18.51
CA ASN A 690 -0.30 0.05 19.81
C ASN A 690 0.29 -1.25 20.37
N MET A 691 0.93 -2.07 19.53
CA MET A 691 1.66 -3.26 19.97
C MET A 691 3.04 -2.91 20.54
N ILE A 692 3.68 -1.82 20.09
CA ILE A 692 4.98 -1.38 20.57
C ILE A 692 4.86 -0.89 22.02
N TYR A 693 5.76 -1.33 22.91
CA TYR A 693 5.81 -0.86 24.29
C TYR A 693 5.95 0.67 24.34
N SER A 694 5.08 1.34 25.07
CA SER A 694 5.22 2.76 25.38
C SER A 694 6.47 2.99 26.25
N ASN A 695 7.30 3.97 25.89
CA ASN A 695 8.58 4.25 26.58
C ASN A 695 9.50 3.01 26.66
N SER A 696 9.55 2.25 25.57
CA SER A 696 10.38 1.06 25.47
C SER A 696 11.85 1.36 25.73
N PRO A 697 12.57 0.52 26.47
CA PRO A 697 14.02 0.55 26.47
C PRO A 697 14.56 0.40 25.05
N LYS A 698 15.62 1.13 24.71
CA LYS A 698 16.21 1.14 23.37
C LYS A 698 17.14 -0.05 23.17
N PHE A 699 16.92 -0.84 22.15
CA PHE A 699 17.75 -1.98 21.80
C PHE A 699 18.28 -1.91 20.37
N ILE A 700 19.34 -2.66 20.10
CA ILE A 700 19.93 -2.88 18.80
C ILE A 700 20.42 -4.32 18.67
N LYS A 701 20.30 -4.91 17.48
CA LYS A 701 20.84 -6.23 17.18
C LYS A 701 22.28 -6.12 16.68
N PHE A 702 23.19 -6.86 17.34
CA PHE A 702 24.50 -7.18 16.80
C PHE A 702 24.54 -8.65 16.39
N ALA A 703 25.51 -9.03 15.58
CA ALA A 703 25.69 -10.41 15.21
C ALA A 703 27.18 -10.79 15.00
N LEU A 704 27.47 -12.03 15.37
CA LEU A 704 28.75 -12.70 15.22
C LEU A 704 28.61 -13.92 14.28
N GLY A 705 29.64 -14.67 14.07
CA GLY A 705 29.59 -15.97 13.43
C GLY A 705 29.60 -15.95 11.91
N GLU A 706 29.07 -17.03 11.34
CA GLU A 706 29.07 -17.28 9.90
C GLU A 706 28.13 -16.35 9.13
N ASN A 707 26.99 -15.96 9.72
CA ASN A 707 25.97 -15.18 9.03
C ASN A 707 26.46 -13.82 8.57
N VAL A 708 27.29 -13.16 9.36
CA VAL A 708 27.82 -11.81 9.07
C VAL A 708 29.04 -11.83 8.16
N LYS A 709 29.71 -12.95 8.02
CA LYS A 709 30.82 -13.14 7.07
C LYS A 709 30.23 -13.34 5.68
N GLN A 710 30.64 -12.54 4.74
CA GLN A 710 30.13 -12.63 3.37
C GLN A 710 30.82 -13.73 2.55
N SER A 711 31.75 -14.49 3.13
CA SER A 711 32.47 -15.60 2.50
C SER A 711 31.58 -16.77 2.06
N ASN A 712 30.42 -16.94 2.72
CA ASN A 712 29.44 -17.99 2.40
C ASN A 712 28.36 -17.54 1.42
N TRP A 713 28.38 -16.29 0.99
CA TRP A 713 27.40 -15.74 0.07
C TRP A 713 27.90 -15.85 -1.38
N GLN A 714 27.00 -15.93 -2.33
CA GLN A 714 27.37 -15.99 -3.77
C GLN A 714 28.06 -14.71 -4.27
N SER A 715 27.97 -13.62 -3.52
CA SER A 715 28.61 -12.34 -3.83
C SER A 715 29.59 -11.97 -2.73
N PHE A 716 30.88 -11.98 -3.06
CA PHE A 716 31.99 -11.63 -2.17
C PHE A 716 32.31 -10.12 -2.15
N SER A 717 31.35 -9.27 -2.51
CA SER A 717 31.60 -7.85 -2.73
C SER A 717 31.59 -7.00 -1.45
N ARG A 718 31.20 -7.57 -0.29
CA ARG A 718 31.07 -6.85 0.98
C ARG A 718 32.02 -7.35 2.05
N PHE A 719 32.73 -6.45 2.73
CA PHE A 719 33.42 -6.70 3.99
C PHE A 719 32.38 -6.86 5.12
N PRO A 720 32.59 -7.73 6.17
CA PRO A 720 33.74 -8.58 6.40
C PRO A 720 33.64 -9.98 5.75
N GLN A 721 34.79 -10.62 5.51
CA GLN A 721 34.91 -11.98 4.98
C GLN A 721 35.38 -13.00 6.03
N THR A 722 35.86 -12.53 7.19
CA THR A 722 36.45 -13.34 8.24
C THR A 722 36.00 -12.86 9.62
N ARG A 723 36.19 -13.70 10.67
CA ARG A 723 35.95 -13.33 12.05
C ARG A 723 36.80 -12.14 12.52
N MET A 724 38.05 -12.06 12.05
CA MET A 724 38.92 -10.88 12.29
C MET A 724 38.31 -9.62 11.65
N GLY A 725 37.71 -9.75 10.45
CA GLY A 725 37.01 -8.64 9.81
C GLY A 725 35.77 -8.19 10.58
N VAL A 726 35.05 -9.10 11.23
CA VAL A 726 33.90 -8.78 12.09
C VAL A 726 34.36 -7.91 13.27
N GLU A 727 35.43 -8.28 13.97
CA GLU A 727 36.04 -7.47 15.01
C GLU A 727 36.41 -6.06 14.51
N GLN A 728 37.04 -5.99 13.34
CA GLN A 728 37.43 -4.72 12.72
C GLN A 728 36.22 -3.83 12.40
N VAL A 729 35.08 -4.39 12.03
CA VAL A 729 33.84 -3.62 11.83
C VAL A 729 33.46 -2.93 13.16
N PHE A 730 33.37 -3.65 14.26
CA PHE A 730 33.03 -3.06 15.56
C PHE A 730 34.05 -1.99 15.98
N MET A 731 35.35 -2.28 15.91
CA MET A 731 36.41 -1.32 16.26
C MET A 731 36.29 -0.04 15.41
N SER A 732 36.13 -0.17 14.10
CA SER A 732 36.06 0.97 13.19
C SER A 732 34.80 1.84 13.42
N TYR A 733 33.64 1.22 13.59
CA TYR A 733 32.40 1.97 13.76
C TYR A 733 32.32 2.67 15.12
N PHE A 734 32.73 2.04 16.21
CA PHE A 734 32.77 2.70 17.51
C PHE A 734 33.83 3.80 17.59
N GLN A 735 34.97 3.65 16.90
CA GLN A 735 35.93 4.74 16.77
C GLN A 735 35.30 5.95 16.04
N ARG A 736 34.61 5.72 14.92
CA ARG A 736 33.89 6.77 14.19
C ARG A 736 32.78 7.40 15.04
N ALA A 737 32.08 6.62 15.84
CA ALA A 737 31.05 7.13 16.75
C ALA A 737 31.64 8.06 17.82
N LYS A 738 32.80 7.73 18.41
CA LYS A 738 33.52 8.63 19.34
C LYS A 738 33.92 9.93 18.65
N GLU A 739 34.46 9.87 17.45
CA GLU A 739 34.82 11.06 16.68
C GLU A 739 33.61 11.93 16.33
N TYR A 740 32.48 11.28 15.97
CA TYR A 740 31.23 11.97 15.73
C TYR A 740 30.69 12.65 17.00
N GLU A 741 30.77 11.99 18.16
CA GLU A 741 30.34 12.54 19.43
C GLU A 741 31.19 13.77 19.84
N VAL A 742 32.48 13.73 19.59
CA VAL A 742 33.39 14.89 19.82
C VAL A 742 32.97 16.08 18.95
N LYS A 743 32.66 15.85 17.67
CA LYS A 743 32.12 16.89 16.77
C LYS A 743 30.80 17.45 17.29
N LYS A 744 29.88 16.60 17.68
CA LYS A 744 28.56 16.97 18.23
C LYS A 744 28.70 17.83 19.49
N LYS A 745 29.58 17.44 20.43
CA LYS A 745 29.85 18.19 21.69
C LYS A 745 30.63 19.47 21.49
N SER A 746 31.32 19.66 20.36
CA SER A 746 32.16 20.85 20.09
C SER A 746 31.38 22.14 19.87
N GLY A 747 30.08 22.12 19.73
CA GLY A 747 29.24 23.26 19.38
C GLY A 747 29.39 23.76 17.92
N LYS A 748 30.27 23.14 17.13
CA LYS A 748 30.42 23.45 15.70
C LYS A 748 29.30 22.77 14.89
N PRO A 749 28.91 23.32 13.72
CA PRO A 749 27.97 22.66 12.84
C PRO A 749 28.45 21.24 12.49
N TYR A 750 27.57 20.27 12.59
CA TYR A 750 27.81 18.87 12.22
C TYR A 750 26.60 18.31 11.46
N ARG A 751 26.84 17.35 10.58
CA ARG A 751 25.77 16.59 9.91
C ARG A 751 25.20 15.56 10.88
N ASN A 752 23.89 15.60 11.10
CA ASN A 752 23.23 14.58 11.89
C ASN A 752 23.18 13.28 11.07
N ASP A 753 23.76 12.21 11.65
CA ASP A 753 23.87 10.89 11.03
C ASP A 753 23.18 9.88 11.94
N GLU A 754 22.03 9.33 11.49
CA GLU A 754 21.22 8.43 12.31
C GLU A 754 21.96 7.14 12.73
N GLU A 755 22.88 6.66 11.89
CA GLU A 755 23.72 5.52 12.20
C GLU A 755 24.67 5.86 13.36
N MET A 756 25.38 6.98 13.28
CA MET A 756 26.32 7.43 14.31
C MET A 756 25.61 7.82 15.61
N GLU A 757 24.44 8.47 15.52
CA GLU A 757 23.63 8.79 16.72
C GLU A 757 23.27 7.51 17.48
N THR A 758 22.89 6.45 16.80
CA THR A 758 22.56 5.16 17.41
C THR A 758 23.77 4.54 18.13
N LEU A 759 24.95 4.61 17.53
CA LEU A 759 26.18 4.09 18.14
C LEU A 759 26.64 4.93 19.34
N VAL A 760 26.43 6.25 19.29
CA VAL A 760 26.70 7.16 20.44
C VAL A 760 25.75 6.84 21.60
N GLU A 761 24.48 6.50 21.35
CA GLU A 761 23.57 6.04 22.42
C GLU A 761 24.09 4.78 23.12
N ILE A 762 24.77 3.87 22.40
CA ILE A 762 25.40 2.68 23.00
C ILE A 762 26.60 3.11 23.90
N LEU A 763 27.47 3.99 23.40
CA LEU A 763 28.63 4.50 24.17
C LEU A 763 28.19 5.19 25.46
N ASN A 764 27.04 5.85 25.46
CA ASN A 764 26.48 6.56 26.62
C ASN A 764 25.58 5.67 27.53
N GLY A 765 25.44 4.37 27.21
CA GLY A 765 24.61 3.45 28.00
C GLY A 765 23.09 3.66 27.84
N GLU A 766 22.66 4.40 26.81
CA GLU A 766 21.24 4.68 26.53
C GLU A 766 20.58 3.61 25.67
N ARG A 767 21.37 2.76 25.00
CA ARG A 767 20.90 1.69 24.12
C ARG A 767 21.60 0.38 24.44
N TYR A 768 20.83 -0.68 24.53
CA TYR A 768 21.27 -2.01 24.91
C TYR A 768 21.50 -2.89 23.68
N ILE A 769 22.48 -3.80 23.76
CA ILE A 769 22.86 -4.70 22.66
C ILE A 769 22.32 -6.11 22.93
N SER A 770 21.50 -6.65 22.01
CA SER A 770 21.22 -8.09 21.90
C SER A 770 22.05 -8.67 20.77
N CYS A 771 22.93 -9.61 21.05
CA CYS A 771 23.92 -10.10 20.10
C CYS A 771 23.72 -11.56 19.73
N HIS A 772 23.45 -11.85 18.44
CA HIS A 772 23.51 -13.20 17.86
C HIS A 772 24.91 -13.81 18.07
N SER A 773 24.99 -14.98 18.68
CA SER A 773 26.25 -15.57 19.09
C SER A 773 26.21 -17.09 19.24
N TYR A 774 27.28 -17.77 18.85
CA TYR A 774 27.45 -19.21 19.02
C TYR A 774 28.78 -19.57 19.65
N VAL A 775 29.89 -19.10 19.09
CA VAL A 775 31.25 -19.56 19.36
C VAL A 775 31.90 -18.72 20.48
N GLN A 776 32.46 -19.37 21.48
CA GLN A 776 33.00 -18.72 22.68
C GLN A 776 34.12 -17.68 22.40
N SER A 777 34.96 -17.89 21.39
CA SER A 777 36.04 -16.95 21.06
C SER A 777 35.49 -15.61 20.55
N GLU A 778 34.39 -15.63 19.80
CA GLU A 778 33.74 -14.44 19.28
C GLU A 778 32.97 -13.69 20.40
N ILE A 779 32.30 -14.46 21.28
CA ILE A 779 31.64 -13.92 22.47
C ILE A 779 32.64 -13.16 23.33
N ASN A 780 33.79 -13.79 23.63
CA ASN A 780 34.86 -13.17 24.38
C ASN A 780 35.48 -11.97 23.66
N MET A 781 35.63 -12.02 22.35
CA MET A 781 36.11 -10.91 21.53
C MET A 781 35.22 -9.68 21.68
N LEU A 782 33.88 -9.84 21.55
CA LEU A 782 32.95 -8.70 21.63
C LEU A 782 32.92 -8.09 23.04
N MET A 783 33.02 -8.90 24.11
CA MET A 783 33.14 -8.38 25.46
C MET A 783 34.41 -7.50 25.60
N LYS A 784 35.56 -7.92 25.03
CA LYS A 784 36.78 -7.13 25.01
C LYS A 784 36.67 -5.83 24.21
N VAL A 785 35.96 -5.85 23.07
CA VAL A 785 35.65 -4.62 22.31
C VAL A 785 34.80 -3.68 23.15
N ALA A 786 33.79 -4.22 23.84
CA ALA A 786 32.95 -3.43 24.74
C ALA A 786 33.76 -2.78 25.86
N ASP A 787 34.64 -3.55 26.52
CA ASP A 787 35.53 -3.03 27.57
C ASP A 787 36.48 -1.94 27.04
N HIS A 788 37.04 -2.10 25.83
CA HIS A 788 37.90 -1.13 25.18
C HIS A 788 37.22 0.22 24.96
N PHE A 789 35.94 0.21 24.55
CA PHE A 789 35.16 1.42 24.28
C PHE A 789 34.40 1.95 25.51
N GLY A 790 34.25 1.15 26.56
CA GLY A 790 33.57 1.50 27.80
C GLY A 790 32.07 1.31 27.80
N PHE A 791 31.51 0.47 26.90
CA PHE A 791 30.12 0.08 26.92
C PHE A 791 29.94 -1.37 27.42
N LYS A 792 28.69 -1.83 27.53
CA LYS A 792 28.36 -3.20 27.93
C LYS A 792 27.51 -3.90 26.85
N VAL A 793 27.80 -5.17 26.59
CA VAL A 793 26.87 -6.06 25.89
C VAL A 793 25.78 -6.44 26.89
N ASN A 794 24.51 -6.33 26.52
CA ASN A 794 23.39 -6.62 27.43
C ASN A 794 23.04 -8.11 27.43
N THR A 795 22.90 -8.71 26.25
CA THR A 795 22.51 -10.12 26.12
C THR A 795 23.19 -10.76 24.93
N PHE A 796 23.78 -11.93 25.13
CA PHE A 796 24.10 -12.83 24.02
C PHE A 796 22.90 -13.72 23.77
N THR A 797 22.28 -13.57 22.62
CA THR A 797 21.05 -14.27 22.29
C THR A 797 21.33 -15.55 21.49
N HIS A 798 20.53 -16.60 21.72
CA HIS A 798 20.72 -18.01 21.29
C HIS A 798 22.18 -18.48 21.41
N ILE A 799 22.81 -18.07 22.49
CA ILE A 799 24.18 -18.42 22.82
C ILE A 799 24.32 -19.95 23.05
N LEU A 800 25.22 -20.60 22.31
CA LEU A 800 25.40 -22.05 22.39
C LEU A 800 26.63 -22.47 23.16
N GLU A 801 27.74 -21.77 23.04
CA GLU A 801 28.96 -22.03 23.83
C GLU A 801 29.10 -21.14 25.07
N GLY A 802 28.00 -20.63 25.60
CA GLY A 802 27.98 -19.79 26.79
C GLY A 802 28.57 -20.51 28.00
N TYR A 803 28.36 -21.82 28.11
CA TYR A 803 28.92 -22.67 29.16
C TYR A 803 30.46 -22.66 29.22
N LYS A 804 31.15 -22.34 28.13
CA LYS A 804 32.61 -22.26 28.05
C LYS A 804 33.17 -20.94 28.58
N VAL A 805 32.34 -19.89 28.70
CA VAL A 805 32.73 -18.53 29.07
C VAL A 805 31.78 -17.91 30.12
N ALA A 806 31.03 -18.74 30.83
CA ALA A 806 30.02 -18.29 31.76
C ALA A 806 30.60 -17.43 32.92
N ASP A 807 31.79 -17.74 33.39
CA ASP A 807 32.55 -16.95 34.36
C ASP A 807 32.82 -15.54 33.87
N LYS A 808 33.31 -15.40 32.63
CA LYS A 808 33.59 -14.08 31.99
C LYS A 808 32.30 -13.32 31.71
N MET A 809 31.23 -14.02 31.36
CA MET A 809 29.89 -13.41 31.18
C MET A 809 29.40 -12.82 32.51
N ALA A 810 29.53 -13.55 33.60
CA ALA A 810 29.15 -13.08 34.92
C ALA A 810 30.00 -11.86 35.34
N GLU A 811 31.32 -11.88 35.10
CA GLU A 811 32.22 -10.75 35.35
C GLU A 811 31.87 -9.52 34.52
N HIS A 812 31.56 -9.68 33.25
CA HIS A 812 31.15 -8.59 32.37
C HIS A 812 29.74 -8.06 32.74
N GLY A 813 28.91 -8.90 33.37
CA GLY A 813 27.53 -8.59 33.73
C GLY A 813 26.55 -8.77 32.58
N VAL A 814 26.91 -9.55 31.55
CA VAL A 814 26.05 -9.82 30.38
C VAL A 814 25.12 -10.99 30.64
N GLY A 815 23.87 -10.89 30.16
CA GLY A 815 22.93 -12.00 30.18
C GLY A 815 23.14 -12.99 29.04
N GLY A 816 22.53 -14.19 29.20
CA GLY A 816 22.51 -15.20 28.13
C GLY A 816 21.11 -15.68 27.85
N SER A 817 20.72 -15.69 26.59
CA SER A 817 19.48 -16.30 26.15
C SER A 817 19.83 -17.45 25.22
N THR A 818 19.28 -18.66 25.45
CA THR A 818 19.73 -19.87 24.75
C THR A 818 18.57 -20.74 24.29
N PHE A 819 18.83 -21.64 23.37
CA PHE A 819 17.95 -22.79 23.09
C PHE A 819 18.12 -23.86 24.16
N SER A 820 17.08 -24.65 24.39
CA SER A 820 17.13 -25.71 25.39
C SER A 820 17.94 -26.94 24.92
N ASP A 821 17.72 -27.40 23.69
CA ASP A 821 18.32 -28.62 23.15
C ASP A 821 18.51 -28.62 21.64
N TRP A 822 18.62 -27.46 21.01
CA TRP A 822 18.93 -27.33 19.61
C TRP A 822 20.44 -27.44 19.38
N TRP A 823 20.90 -28.51 18.75
CA TRP A 823 22.30 -28.72 18.44
C TRP A 823 22.47 -29.30 17.05
N ALA A 824 23.68 -29.14 16.50
CA ALA A 824 24.15 -29.77 15.26
C ALA A 824 23.30 -29.55 14.00
N TYR A 825 22.39 -28.55 13.98
CA TYR A 825 21.66 -28.21 12.75
C TYR A 825 22.50 -27.45 11.71
N LYS A 826 23.68 -26.96 12.12
CA LYS A 826 24.75 -26.46 11.28
C LYS A 826 26.10 -26.66 11.98
N TYR A 827 27.21 -26.64 11.20
CA TYR A 827 28.54 -26.92 11.75
C TYR A 827 28.97 -25.99 12.88
N GLU A 828 28.63 -24.71 12.77
CA GLU A 828 28.96 -23.67 13.76
C GLU A 828 28.42 -23.97 15.17
N VAL A 829 27.38 -24.76 15.27
CA VAL A 829 26.70 -25.12 16.54
C VAL A 829 27.00 -26.56 17.00
N LYS A 830 28.04 -27.17 16.47
CA LYS A 830 28.43 -28.56 16.78
C LYS A 830 28.73 -28.82 18.26
N ASP A 831 29.15 -27.81 19.02
CA ASP A 831 29.53 -27.90 20.42
C ASP A 831 28.38 -27.46 21.35
N ALA A 832 27.17 -27.31 20.85
CA ALA A 832 26.00 -27.04 21.66
C ALA A 832 25.70 -28.22 22.59
N ILE A 833 25.35 -27.93 23.84
CA ILE A 833 24.99 -28.94 24.86
C ILE A 833 23.71 -28.55 25.60
N PRO A 834 22.87 -29.53 26.03
CA PRO A 834 21.61 -29.23 26.69
C PRO A 834 21.76 -28.68 28.13
N TYR A 835 22.96 -28.73 28.70
CA TYR A 835 23.29 -28.20 30.03
C TYR A 835 23.62 -26.72 30.04
N ASN A 836 23.72 -26.08 28.86
CA ASN A 836 24.22 -24.71 28.71
C ASN A 836 23.50 -23.70 29.62
N ALA A 837 22.18 -23.72 29.64
CA ALA A 837 21.38 -22.82 30.49
C ALA A 837 21.69 -23.01 31.99
N ALA A 838 21.73 -24.25 32.48
CA ALA A 838 21.99 -24.55 33.86
C ALA A 838 23.40 -24.18 34.30
N ILE A 839 24.41 -24.38 33.43
CA ILE A 839 25.82 -23.99 33.71
C ILE A 839 25.94 -22.49 33.81
N MET A 840 25.40 -21.74 32.84
CA MET A 840 25.43 -20.27 32.88
C MET A 840 24.73 -19.74 34.14
N GLN A 841 23.55 -20.27 34.49
CA GLN A 841 22.83 -19.87 35.71
C GLN A 841 23.65 -20.15 36.96
N SER A 842 24.32 -21.31 37.07
CA SER A 842 25.16 -21.68 38.24
C SER A 842 26.36 -20.73 38.44
N GLN A 843 26.80 -20.05 37.37
CA GLN A 843 27.87 -19.05 37.45
C GLN A 843 27.33 -17.62 37.70
N GLY A 844 26.02 -17.46 37.94
CA GLY A 844 25.41 -16.15 38.22
C GLY A 844 24.96 -15.33 37.01
N VAL A 845 25.00 -15.90 35.80
CA VAL A 845 24.47 -15.24 34.62
C VAL A 845 22.95 -15.26 34.67
N THR A 846 22.30 -14.14 34.33
CA THR A 846 20.85 -14.12 34.10
C THR A 846 20.54 -14.85 32.80
N VAL A 847 19.82 -15.98 32.87
CA VAL A 847 19.55 -16.85 31.72
C VAL A 847 18.09 -16.82 31.34
N ALA A 848 17.81 -16.71 30.03
CA ALA A 848 16.51 -16.90 29.40
C ALA A 848 16.54 -18.05 28.38
N ILE A 849 15.38 -18.62 28.09
CA ILE A 849 15.14 -19.52 26.94
C ILE A 849 14.37 -18.74 25.91
N ASN A 850 14.84 -18.74 24.66
CA ASN A 850 14.22 -18.06 23.52
C ASN A 850 13.86 -19.00 22.38
N SER A 851 13.18 -18.48 21.38
CA SER A 851 12.70 -19.29 20.25
C SER A 851 13.51 -19.15 18.96
N ASP A 852 13.76 -17.96 18.48
CA ASP A 852 14.21 -17.68 17.10
C ASP A 852 13.35 -18.40 16.02
N ASP A 853 12.14 -18.84 16.38
CA ASP A 853 11.27 -19.63 15.51
C ASP A 853 9.79 -19.45 15.87
N ALA A 854 8.94 -19.18 14.87
CA ALA A 854 7.52 -18.92 15.05
C ALA A 854 6.71 -20.15 15.58
N GLU A 855 7.19 -21.37 15.37
CA GLU A 855 6.54 -22.59 15.87
C GLU A 855 7.02 -22.95 17.28
N MET A 856 8.29 -22.70 17.60
CA MET A 856 8.84 -22.96 18.93
C MET A 856 8.38 -21.91 19.94
N SER A 857 8.25 -20.66 19.57
CA SER A 857 7.87 -19.55 20.46
C SER A 857 6.59 -19.85 21.25
N ARG A 858 5.60 -20.48 20.64
CA ARG A 858 4.34 -20.89 21.31
C ARG A 858 4.48 -22.08 22.26
N ARG A 859 5.69 -22.62 22.44
CA ARG A 859 6.01 -23.78 23.31
C ARG A 859 7.15 -23.50 24.26
N LEU A 860 7.48 -22.23 24.50
CA LEU A 860 8.57 -21.84 25.40
C LEU A 860 8.43 -22.40 26.81
N ASN A 861 7.20 -22.61 27.28
CA ASN A 861 6.94 -23.32 28.54
C ASN A 861 7.55 -24.75 28.56
N GLN A 862 7.43 -25.49 27.45
CA GLN A 862 8.01 -26.82 27.29
C GLN A 862 9.53 -26.76 27.09
N GLU A 863 10.03 -25.76 26.41
CA GLU A 863 11.48 -25.54 26.25
C GLU A 863 12.15 -25.24 27.62
N ALA A 864 11.51 -24.40 28.47
CA ALA A 864 11.97 -24.15 29.82
C ALA A 864 12.01 -25.43 30.68
N ALA A 865 11.00 -26.28 30.58
CA ALA A 865 10.94 -27.57 31.34
C ALA A 865 12.13 -28.49 31.03
N LYS A 866 12.75 -28.40 29.83
CA LYS A 866 13.92 -29.22 29.50
C LYS A 866 15.15 -28.88 30.36
N THR A 867 15.26 -27.68 30.91
CA THR A 867 16.36 -27.28 31.77
C THR A 867 16.31 -28.06 33.12
N ILE A 868 15.13 -28.45 33.57
CA ILE A 868 14.94 -29.36 34.73
C ILE A 868 15.50 -30.74 34.40
N LYS A 869 15.08 -31.26 33.24
CA LYS A 869 15.44 -32.62 32.80
C LYS A 869 16.93 -32.76 32.58
N TYR A 870 17.59 -31.83 31.97
CA TYR A 870 19.01 -31.90 31.63
C TYR A 870 19.91 -31.32 32.72
N GLY A 871 19.56 -30.15 33.27
CA GLY A 871 20.45 -29.40 34.16
C GLY A 871 20.10 -29.50 35.65
N GLY A 872 18.98 -30.15 36.03
CA GLY A 872 18.52 -30.22 37.43
C GLY A 872 18.08 -28.86 37.97
N VAL A 873 17.72 -27.90 37.13
CA VAL A 873 17.21 -26.59 37.53
C VAL A 873 15.88 -26.78 38.27
N SER A 874 15.57 -25.98 39.31
CA SER A 874 14.28 -26.01 39.97
C SER A 874 13.13 -25.64 39.03
N GLU A 875 11.91 -26.13 39.29
CA GLU A 875 10.72 -25.76 38.49
C GLU A 875 10.51 -24.24 38.44
N LEU A 876 10.65 -23.58 39.58
CA LEU A 876 10.47 -22.13 39.66
C LEU A 876 11.54 -21.38 38.86
N ASP A 877 12.79 -21.84 38.93
CA ASP A 877 13.87 -21.16 38.15
C ASP A 877 13.76 -21.46 36.66
N ALA A 878 13.34 -22.66 36.27
CA ALA A 878 13.02 -22.98 34.90
C ALA A 878 11.90 -22.06 34.37
N TRP A 879 10.83 -21.84 35.16
CA TRP A 879 9.75 -20.93 34.80
C TRP A 879 10.22 -19.45 34.72
N LYS A 880 11.14 -19.01 35.58
CA LYS A 880 11.74 -17.69 35.53
C LYS A 880 12.50 -17.44 34.20
N MET A 881 13.05 -18.50 33.57
CA MET A 881 13.79 -18.37 32.30
C MET A 881 12.92 -17.97 31.11
N VAL A 882 11.60 -18.06 31.23
CA VAL A 882 10.65 -17.62 30.19
C VAL A 882 9.68 -16.53 30.67
N THR A 883 9.92 -15.97 31.86
CA THR A 883 9.07 -14.92 32.44
C THR A 883 9.91 -13.74 32.94
N ILE A 884 10.36 -13.79 34.23
CA ILE A 884 11.05 -12.63 34.82
C ILE A 884 12.48 -12.43 34.30
N ASN A 885 13.18 -13.49 33.90
CA ASN A 885 14.55 -13.35 33.42
C ASN A 885 14.58 -12.65 32.07
N PRO A 886 13.79 -13.05 31.00
CA PRO A 886 13.72 -12.25 29.79
C PRO A 886 13.22 -10.83 30.05
N ALA A 887 12.28 -10.62 31.00
CA ALA A 887 11.87 -9.27 31.38
C ALA A 887 13.03 -8.42 31.92
N LYS A 888 13.93 -9.01 32.72
CA LYS A 888 15.15 -8.35 33.23
C LYS A 888 16.11 -8.05 32.08
N LEU A 889 16.35 -9.00 31.17
CA LEU A 889 17.22 -8.81 30.03
C LEU A 889 16.71 -7.71 29.08
N LEU A 890 15.38 -7.53 28.99
CA LEU A 890 14.73 -6.49 28.21
C LEU A 890 14.49 -5.17 28.98
N HIS A 891 14.91 -5.08 30.24
CA HIS A 891 14.69 -3.93 31.13
C HIS A 891 13.22 -3.51 31.27
N ILE A 892 12.29 -4.48 31.26
CA ILE A 892 10.84 -4.28 31.43
C ILE A 892 10.30 -4.98 32.69
N ASN A 893 11.18 -5.52 33.53
CA ASN A 893 10.81 -6.29 34.72
C ASN A 893 10.03 -5.49 35.77
N GLU A 894 10.10 -4.15 35.75
CA GLU A 894 9.25 -3.32 36.63
C GLU A 894 7.76 -3.34 36.20
N ARG A 895 7.49 -3.72 34.94
CA ARG A 895 6.14 -3.74 34.42
C ARG A 895 5.55 -5.15 34.30
N VAL A 896 6.34 -6.14 33.87
CA VAL A 896 5.87 -7.49 33.52
C VAL A 896 6.83 -8.57 34.01
N GLY A 897 6.55 -9.83 33.66
CA GLY A 897 7.42 -10.99 33.92
C GLY A 897 7.22 -11.65 35.28
N SER A 898 6.41 -11.08 36.17
CA SER A 898 6.08 -11.70 37.47
C SER A 898 4.68 -11.29 37.95
N ILE A 899 4.08 -12.03 38.81
CA ILE A 899 2.82 -11.68 39.48
C ILE A 899 3.15 -10.93 40.76
N LYS A 900 3.06 -9.59 40.70
CA LYS A 900 3.31 -8.66 41.79
C LYS A 900 2.34 -7.49 41.69
N GLU A 901 1.86 -7.00 42.83
CA GLU A 901 0.94 -5.83 42.87
C GLU A 901 1.59 -4.61 42.21
N GLY A 902 0.81 -3.93 41.38
CA GLY A 902 1.23 -2.75 40.61
C GLY A 902 1.75 -3.04 39.20
N LYS A 903 2.16 -4.27 38.88
CA LYS A 903 2.58 -4.65 37.53
C LYS A 903 1.41 -4.72 36.56
N ASP A 904 1.69 -4.65 35.25
CA ASP A 904 0.69 -4.86 34.21
C ASP A 904 0.08 -6.27 34.34
N ALA A 905 -1.22 -6.39 34.18
CA ALA A 905 -1.90 -7.67 34.24
C ALA A 905 -1.72 -8.46 32.92
N ASP A 906 -0.46 -8.87 32.68
CA ASP A 906 -0.08 -9.77 31.60
C ASP A 906 0.00 -11.17 32.20
N LEU A 907 -1.09 -11.95 32.09
CA LEU A 907 -1.34 -13.17 32.82
C LEU A 907 -1.76 -14.32 31.90
N VAL A 908 -1.42 -15.56 32.31
CA VAL A 908 -1.89 -16.75 31.61
C VAL A 908 -2.52 -17.71 32.63
N LEU A 909 -3.74 -18.15 32.34
CA LEU A 909 -4.41 -19.22 33.05
C LEU A 909 -4.18 -20.53 32.30
N TRP A 910 -3.53 -21.48 32.96
CA TRP A 910 -3.18 -22.79 32.43
C TRP A 910 -4.08 -23.89 32.99
N SER A 911 -4.40 -24.89 32.17
CA SER A 911 -5.21 -26.05 32.55
C SER A 911 -4.48 -27.01 33.51
N ASP A 912 -3.16 -26.95 33.63
CA ASP A 912 -2.27 -27.83 34.37
C ASP A 912 -0.97 -27.08 34.72
N ASN A 913 -0.01 -27.74 35.42
CA ASN A 913 1.33 -27.21 35.64
C ASN A 913 1.92 -26.63 34.33
N PRO A 914 2.29 -25.35 34.28
CA PRO A 914 2.70 -24.69 33.03
C PRO A 914 3.89 -25.36 32.36
N LEU A 915 4.74 -26.07 33.07
CA LEU A 915 5.89 -26.81 32.53
C LEU A 915 5.50 -28.20 31.97
N SER A 916 4.24 -28.62 32.11
CA SER A 916 3.74 -29.88 31.57
C SER A 916 3.49 -29.78 30.07
N ILE A 917 3.80 -30.85 29.30
CA ILE A 917 3.43 -30.97 27.88
C ILE A 917 1.90 -31.05 27.68
N TYR A 918 1.13 -31.33 28.72
CA TYR A 918 -0.35 -31.40 28.72
C TYR A 918 -0.99 -30.04 29.00
N ALA A 919 -0.24 -29.10 29.55
CA ALA A 919 -0.74 -27.77 29.89
C ALA A 919 -1.20 -27.01 28.63
N LYS A 920 -2.39 -26.42 28.73
CA LYS A 920 -2.97 -25.55 27.69
C LYS A 920 -3.22 -24.18 28.31
N ALA A 921 -2.81 -23.14 27.63
CA ALA A 921 -3.26 -21.80 27.95
C ALA A 921 -4.77 -21.72 27.69
N GLU A 922 -5.57 -21.56 28.72
CA GLU A 922 -7.01 -21.36 28.58
C GLU A 922 -7.38 -19.91 28.34
N LYS A 923 -6.63 -18.99 28.97
CA LYS A 923 -6.77 -17.54 28.76
C LYS A 923 -5.40 -16.88 28.77
N THR A 924 -5.17 -15.98 27.84
CA THR A 924 -4.00 -15.08 27.81
C THR A 924 -4.50 -13.64 27.85
N VAL A 925 -4.09 -12.93 28.88
CA VAL A 925 -4.51 -11.58 29.22
C VAL A 925 -3.31 -10.65 29.09
N ILE A 926 -3.49 -9.49 28.46
CA ILE A 926 -2.47 -8.43 28.35
C ILE A 926 -3.11 -7.12 28.81
N GLU A 927 -2.50 -6.47 29.80
CA GLU A 927 -3.01 -5.24 30.40
C GLU A 927 -4.51 -5.33 30.79
N GLY A 928 -4.91 -6.50 31.30
CA GLY A 928 -6.28 -6.77 31.73
C GLY A 928 -7.26 -7.03 30.58
N ALA A 929 -6.84 -7.04 29.32
CA ALA A 929 -7.67 -7.42 28.18
C ALA A 929 -7.39 -8.88 27.78
N THR A 930 -8.42 -9.66 27.53
CA THR A 930 -8.29 -11.06 27.11
C THR A 930 -8.08 -11.15 25.60
N TYR A 931 -6.84 -11.43 25.17
CA TYR A 931 -6.45 -11.57 23.76
C TYR A 931 -6.48 -13.00 23.24
N PHE A 932 -6.58 -13.99 24.14
CA PHE A 932 -6.85 -15.36 23.77
C PHE A 932 -7.74 -16.01 24.84
N ASP A 933 -8.74 -16.74 24.38
CA ASP A 933 -9.64 -17.55 25.21
C ASP A 933 -9.96 -18.82 24.43
N LEU A 934 -9.64 -19.98 25.00
CA LEU A 934 -9.77 -21.30 24.36
C LEU A 934 -11.22 -21.60 23.96
N GLU A 935 -12.21 -21.14 24.72
CA GLU A 935 -13.62 -21.37 24.40
C GLU A 935 -14.08 -20.46 23.25
N ILE A 936 -13.59 -19.20 23.23
CA ILE A 936 -13.83 -18.28 22.10
C ILE A 936 -13.12 -18.80 20.83
N ASP A 937 -11.92 -19.33 20.94
CA ASP A 937 -11.19 -19.94 19.78
C ASP A 937 -12.02 -21.05 19.12
N LYS A 938 -12.63 -21.93 19.92
CA LYS A 938 -13.51 -22.99 19.39
C LYS A 938 -14.71 -22.41 18.61
N GLN A 939 -15.32 -21.34 19.14
CA GLN A 939 -16.44 -20.66 18.48
C GLN A 939 -15.98 -19.97 17.19
N GLN A 940 -14.82 -19.32 17.20
CA GLN A 940 -14.24 -18.66 16.02
C GLN A 940 -13.92 -19.67 14.91
N ARG A 941 -13.44 -20.86 15.20
CA ARG A 941 -13.20 -21.93 14.21
C ARG A 941 -14.47 -22.28 13.43
N GLU A 942 -15.60 -22.42 14.10
CA GLU A 942 -16.88 -22.69 13.44
C GLU A 942 -17.38 -21.46 12.68
N ALA A 943 -17.23 -20.25 13.22
CA ALA A 943 -17.59 -19.02 12.52
C ALA A 943 -16.78 -18.82 11.21
N ILE A 944 -15.47 -19.05 11.26
CA ILE A 944 -14.57 -19.00 10.10
C ILE A 944 -15.03 -20.00 9.02
N LYS A 945 -15.34 -21.22 9.40
CA LYS A 945 -15.81 -22.25 8.48
C LYS A 945 -17.12 -21.84 7.79
N ASN A 946 -18.07 -21.32 8.56
CA ASN A 946 -19.36 -20.86 8.05
C ASN A 946 -19.21 -19.66 7.12
N GLU A 947 -18.38 -18.69 7.45
CA GLU A 947 -18.10 -17.52 6.62
C GLU A 947 -17.40 -17.91 5.32
N ARG A 948 -16.41 -18.81 5.37
CA ARG A 948 -15.78 -19.35 4.17
C ARG A 948 -16.79 -19.99 3.22
N ASN A 949 -17.67 -20.82 3.75
CA ASN A 949 -18.72 -21.48 2.95
C ASN A 949 -19.67 -20.45 2.30
N LYS A 950 -20.02 -19.39 3.05
CA LYS A 950 -20.83 -18.28 2.53
C LYS A 950 -20.14 -17.57 1.37
N LEU A 951 -18.87 -17.18 1.56
CA LEU A 951 -18.08 -16.48 0.53
C LEU A 951 -17.82 -17.36 -0.69
N ILE A 952 -17.56 -18.65 -0.52
CA ILE A 952 -17.48 -19.63 -1.62
C ILE A 952 -18.79 -19.66 -2.42
N THR A 953 -19.93 -19.72 -1.72
CA THR A 953 -21.26 -19.70 -2.39
C THR A 953 -21.46 -18.41 -3.19
N MET A 954 -21.05 -17.27 -2.66
CA MET A 954 -21.14 -15.99 -3.36
C MET A 954 -20.22 -15.95 -4.59
N MET A 955 -19.00 -16.48 -4.51
CA MET A 955 -18.07 -16.56 -5.65
C MET A 955 -18.59 -17.49 -6.75
N LEU A 956 -19.21 -18.62 -6.39
CA LEU A 956 -19.83 -19.53 -7.34
C LEU A 956 -21.02 -18.86 -8.07
N LYS A 957 -21.86 -18.11 -7.35
CA LYS A 957 -22.97 -17.33 -7.96
C LYS A 957 -22.45 -16.26 -8.92
N GLU A 958 -21.36 -15.58 -8.57
CA GLU A 958 -20.72 -14.60 -9.47
C GLU A 958 -20.22 -15.27 -10.76
N LYS A 959 -19.60 -16.44 -10.66
CA LYS A 959 -19.16 -17.23 -11.82
C LYS A 959 -20.35 -17.67 -12.69
N GLU A 960 -21.41 -18.20 -12.09
CA GLU A 960 -22.63 -18.62 -12.77
C GLU A 960 -23.32 -17.44 -13.48
N GLY A 961 -23.26 -16.24 -12.88
CA GLY A 961 -23.72 -14.99 -13.47
C GLY A 961 -22.87 -14.47 -14.64
N GLY A 962 -21.79 -15.18 -15.01
CA GLY A 962 -20.86 -14.81 -16.08
C GLY A 962 -19.78 -13.82 -15.63
N GLY A 963 -19.61 -13.63 -14.33
CA GLY A 963 -18.50 -12.85 -13.74
C GLY A 963 -17.14 -13.49 -14.05
N LYS A 964 -16.13 -12.67 -14.20
CA LYS A 964 -14.75 -13.14 -14.39
C LYS A 964 -14.22 -13.76 -13.10
N THR A 965 -13.47 -14.85 -13.26
CA THR A 965 -12.80 -15.50 -12.14
C THR A 965 -11.29 -15.55 -12.36
N GLN A 966 -10.54 -15.63 -11.24
CA GLN A 966 -9.12 -15.87 -11.21
C GLN A 966 -8.83 -17.25 -10.58
N ALA A 967 -7.73 -17.87 -10.98
CA ALA A 967 -7.33 -19.15 -10.42
C ALA A 967 -6.81 -18.97 -8.97
N PRO A 968 -7.17 -19.86 -8.03
CA PRO A 968 -6.54 -19.93 -6.72
C PRO A 968 -5.03 -20.12 -6.84
N LYS A 969 -4.26 -19.46 -5.99
CA LYS A 969 -2.81 -19.60 -5.92
C LYS A 969 -2.42 -20.02 -4.51
N ASN A 970 -1.56 -21.02 -4.40
CA ASN A 970 -0.95 -21.37 -3.12
C ASN A 970 0.08 -20.29 -2.76
N LYS A 971 -0.27 -19.40 -1.85
CA LYS A 971 0.63 -18.40 -1.29
C LYS A 971 1.25 -19.01 -0.03
N LYS A 972 2.56 -19.23 -0.03
CA LYS A 972 3.29 -19.54 1.19
C LYS A 972 3.68 -18.22 1.84
N LYS A 973 3.30 -18.01 3.10
CA LYS A 973 3.85 -16.90 3.90
C LYS A 973 5.27 -17.29 4.29
N GLU A 974 6.19 -16.37 4.09
CA GLU A 974 7.58 -16.53 4.51
C GLU A 974 7.62 -16.46 6.06
N LYS A 975 8.30 -17.42 6.68
CA LYS A 975 8.59 -17.44 8.10
C LYS A 975 10.03 -17.03 8.31
N PHE A 976 10.24 -16.05 9.14
CA PHE A 976 11.56 -15.48 9.39
C PHE A 976 12.24 -16.12 10.60
N HIS A 977 13.54 -16.22 10.53
CA HIS A 977 14.45 -16.58 11.62
C HIS A 977 15.81 -15.92 11.37
N CYS A 978 16.75 -15.99 12.31
CA CYS A 978 18.06 -15.33 12.19
C CYS A 978 18.84 -15.61 10.90
N ASN A 979 18.58 -16.76 10.26
CA ASN A 979 19.22 -17.12 8.98
C ASN A 979 18.40 -16.71 7.75
N SER A 980 17.25 -16.05 7.90
CA SER A 980 16.48 -15.51 6.76
C SER A 980 17.22 -14.32 6.14
N LEU A 981 17.33 -14.29 4.82
CA LEU A 981 18.08 -13.27 4.07
C LEU A 981 17.13 -12.33 3.34
#